data_7b2725e0c8bc4d8edad56d7569c14c50
#
_entry.id   7b2725e0c8bc4d8edad56d7569c14c50
#
_cell.length_a   1.000
_cell.length_b   1.000
_cell.length_c   1.000
_cell.angle_alpha   90.00
_cell.angle_beta   90.00
_cell.angle_gamma   90.00
#
_symmetry.space_group_name_H-M   'P 1'
#
loop_
_entity.id
_entity.type
_entity.pdbx_description
1 polymer ?
#
loop_
_entity_poly.entity_id
_entity_poly.type
_entity_poly.pdbx_seq_one_letter_code
_entity_poly.pdbx_strand_id
1 'polypeptide(L)'
;MKKGGQFRKRAWLLEKGILIMVGCFCLLYLAGRTVRQAAEPANERLDTYIPLQEAGNLAWLLADAAGTVDADALLEELSGMDGSEGKGYLTWGEAERMFRHLPGSRELFAGGAYHQKERILAADWYGWFDRARKRYDPEETIQDVDICIFVAGERAAGQDGETLSARELVDLDGNRWRIFAQRFGDERLCCRKVRAVAKDGGVYALRSVSGEPILLENVWVMDAKDGIRCFWNGFEAVLPGKAETMPADFAESCDRICDLTFERGELTEAVCKDEKISGRLLRVEDKSVEIEGHGVYPVSEKMKAYRLYDTPKALALSDLRIGYAFTDFVIEDGVVEAALVPRRETMETIRVLIKTTGYTGPWHERAALMPDCACSLWTGGKEDGEKERIAAGETLEITPDSPLFEKSGRIRIEPEILTGHIALESVERSQGTPAYRGSIELIKGKNGILVINEVLLEEYLYAVVPSEMPASYPLEALKSQAVCARTYAYDKMCRAGLPAYGAHVDDSAAFQVYNNIEENADTTRAVKETAGLALFYKGEPAQTYYYSTSCGYGADASVWESGNAGDYPYLTAQAIDTGNLSLTLAAKGQDTAAVMAPVTAQAALLSQNEVFDGFIRTAEDKFYESKEPWYRWGYPVKQLDRGQLWEVLKQRQAADADGVLTLKEDGTWAQQTPPDPGRIREICVAERGPGGVASRLLIEGEKASVLVCTEHNIRYALCDGTTEVIRQDGSRAQAASMVPSAFFSIETSKEDGFVVGYTLNGGGFGHGVGLSQNGARNMALQEVDAEGILEFFYKGCSLRSIYEEAQP
;
A
#
# COMPACT_ATOMS: atom_id res chain seq x y z
N MET A 1 -48.86 -54.14 23.33
CA MET A 1 -47.48 -54.25 22.75
C MET A 1 -47.56 -54.63 21.26
N LYS A 2 -47.98 -53.77 20.40
CA LYS A 2 -47.97 -53.97 18.92
C LYS A 2 -48.00 -52.61 18.16
N LYS A 3 -47.33 -51.58 18.60
CA LYS A 3 -47.12 -50.28 17.88
C LYS A 3 -45.68 -49.79 17.73
N GLY A 4 -44.68 -50.53 18.30
CA GLY A 4 -43.27 -50.15 18.25
C GLY A 4 -42.46 -50.67 17.01
N GLY A 5 -43.00 -51.62 16.26
CA GLY A 5 -42.29 -52.26 15.16
C GLY A 5 -42.40 -51.55 13.82
N GLN A 6 -43.41 -50.73 13.60
CA GLN A 6 -43.56 -50.02 12.30
C GLN A 6 -42.73 -48.74 12.19
N PHE A 7 -42.47 -48.09 13.32
CA PHE A 7 -41.63 -46.84 13.30
C PHE A 7 -40.16 -47.15 13.05
N ARG A 8 -39.60 -48.25 13.59
CA ARG A 8 -38.21 -48.65 13.34
C ARG A 8 -37.95 -49.14 11.91
N LYS A 9 -38.96 -49.82 11.28
CA LYS A 9 -38.81 -50.18 9.87
C LYS A 9 -38.90 -48.99 8.91
N ARG A 10 -39.67 -47.93 9.17
CA ARG A 10 -39.72 -46.72 8.38
C ARG A 10 -38.46 -45.86 8.52
N ALA A 11 -37.90 -45.73 9.71
CA ALA A 11 -36.63 -45.03 9.93
C ALA A 11 -35.45 -45.71 9.20
N TRP A 12 -35.37 -47.05 9.29
CA TRP A 12 -34.34 -47.85 8.62
C TRP A 12 -34.43 -47.79 7.07
N LEU A 13 -35.65 -47.73 6.50
CA LEU A 13 -35.89 -47.56 5.07
C LEU A 13 -35.58 -46.11 4.60
N LEU A 14 -35.81 -45.10 5.43
CA LEU A 14 -35.41 -43.72 5.12
C LEU A 14 -33.89 -43.54 5.15
N GLU A 15 -33.21 -44.10 6.18
CA GLU A 15 -31.73 -44.04 6.23
C GLU A 15 -31.09 -44.76 5.07
N LYS A 16 -31.58 -45.94 4.65
CA LYS A 16 -31.06 -46.61 3.43
C LYS A 16 -31.42 -45.88 2.15
N GLY A 17 -32.57 -45.21 2.08
CA GLY A 17 -32.96 -44.40 0.92
C GLY A 17 -32.06 -43.19 0.77
N ILE A 18 -31.71 -42.52 1.87
CA ILE A 18 -30.79 -41.36 1.90
C ILE A 18 -29.36 -41.84 1.52
N LEU A 19 -28.88 -42.96 2.06
CA LEU A 19 -27.55 -43.50 1.70
C LEU A 19 -27.46 -43.89 0.22
N ILE A 20 -28.55 -44.45 -0.37
CA ILE A 20 -28.60 -44.78 -1.80
C ILE A 20 -28.64 -43.55 -2.67
N MET A 21 -29.41 -42.49 -2.27
CA MET A 21 -29.41 -41.22 -2.99
C MET A 21 -28.07 -40.50 -2.91
N VAL A 22 -27.44 -40.44 -1.75
CA VAL A 22 -26.08 -39.86 -1.59
C VAL A 22 -25.04 -40.70 -2.37
N GLY A 23 -25.17 -42.02 -2.35
CA GLY A 23 -24.31 -42.88 -3.16
C GLY A 23 -24.52 -42.72 -4.68
N CYS A 24 -25.77 -42.53 -5.14
CA CYS A 24 -26.07 -42.25 -6.54
C CYS A 24 -25.62 -40.82 -6.94
N PHE A 25 -25.74 -39.81 -6.05
CA PHE A 25 -25.21 -38.49 -6.30
C PHE A 25 -23.67 -38.48 -6.35
N CYS A 26 -23.00 -39.21 -5.44
CA CYS A 26 -21.54 -39.34 -5.51
C CYS A 26 -21.09 -40.13 -6.74
N LEU A 27 -21.84 -41.16 -7.19
CA LEU A 27 -21.55 -41.88 -8.43
C LEU A 27 -21.83 -41.08 -9.68
N LEU A 28 -22.89 -40.25 -9.69
CA LEU A 28 -23.15 -39.29 -10.77
C LEU A 28 -22.13 -38.15 -10.78
N TYR A 29 -21.69 -37.67 -9.60
CA TYR A 29 -20.62 -36.68 -9.48
C TYR A 29 -19.28 -37.22 -9.91
N LEU A 30 -18.94 -38.49 -9.53
CA LEU A 30 -17.72 -39.19 -9.98
C LEU A 30 -17.79 -39.58 -11.45
N ALA A 31 -18.95 -39.98 -11.97
CA ALA A 31 -19.17 -40.24 -13.39
C ALA A 31 -19.14 -38.95 -14.21
N GLY A 32 -19.69 -37.83 -13.69
CA GLY A 32 -19.55 -36.52 -14.29
C GLY A 32 -18.08 -36.05 -14.30
N ARG A 33 -17.28 -36.40 -13.29
CA ARG A 33 -15.83 -36.14 -13.26
C ARG A 33 -15.02 -37.01 -14.19
N THR A 34 -15.41 -38.29 -14.37
CA THR A 34 -14.72 -39.22 -15.30
C THR A 34 -15.09 -39.01 -16.75
N VAL A 35 -16.24 -38.44 -17.06
CA VAL A 35 -16.60 -38.04 -18.45
C VAL A 35 -15.98 -36.66 -18.80
N ARG A 36 -15.55 -35.84 -17.82
CA ARG A 36 -14.69 -34.66 -18.03
C ARG A 36 -13.19 -34.89 -17.99
N GLN A 37 -12.71 -36.12 -17.87
CA GLN A 37 -11.40 -36.48 -18.38
C GLN A 37 -11.50 -36.73 -19.91
N ALA A 38 -12.03 -35.74 -20.59
CA ALA A 38 -11.79 -35.55 -22.00
C ALA A 38 -10.29 -35.31 -22.20
N ALA A 39 -9.74 -35.97 -23.23
CA ALA A 39 -8.34 -35.89 -23.63
C ALA A 39 -7.76 -34.49 -23.42
N GLU A 40 -6.52 -34.44 -22.89
CA GLU A 40 -5.77 -33.19 -22.83
C GLU A 40 -5.98 -32.40 -24.11
N PRO A 41 -6.44 -31.15 -24.03
CA PRO A 41 -6.70 -30.36 -25.24
C PRO A 41 -5.38 -30.29 -26.01
N ALA A 42 -5.36 -30.87 -27.20
CA ALA A 42 -4.15 -30.91 -27.99
C ALA A 42 -3.72 -29.48 -28.30
N ASN A 43 -2.47 -29.14 -27.97
CA ASN A 43 -1.87 -27.89 -28.41
C ASN A 43 -2.04 -27.74 -29.92
N GLU A 44 -2.58 -26.62 -30.38
CA GLU A 44 -2.67 -26.34 -31.79
C GLU A 44 -1.25 -26.21 -32.36
N ARG A 45 -0.90 -27.00 -33.37
CA ARG A 45 0.31 -26.78 -34.15
C ARG A 45 0.10 -25.55 -35.01
N LEU A 46 0.87 -24.53 -34.73
CA LEU A 46 0.73 -23.23 -35.39
C LEU A 46 1.05 -23.33 -36.88
N ASP A 47 2.27 -23.61 -37.25
CA ASP A 47 2.68 -23.73 -38.64
C ASP A 47 3.64 -24.88 -38.83
N THR A 48 3.59 -25.48 -39.99
CA THR A 48 4.59 -26.51 -40.36
C THR A 48 5.98 -25.91 -40.50
N TYR A 49 6.05 -24.63 -40.98
CA TYR A 49 7.31 -23.93 -41.23
C TYR A 49 7.43 -22.73 -40.28
N ILE A 50 8.68 -22.37 -39.90
CA ILE A 50 8.90 -21.23 -39.01
C ILE A 50 8.81 -19.89 -39.79
N PRO A 51 8.09 -18.88 -39.28
CA PRO A 51 8.12 -17.54 -39.84
C PRO A 51 9.53 -16.95 -39.81
N LEU A 52 9.93 -16.27 -40.90
CA LEU A 52 11.26 -15.66 -41.03
C LEU A 52 11.57 -14.69 -39.90
N GLN A 53 10.61 -13.85 -39.52
CA GLN A 53 10.74 -12.91 -38.41
C GLN A 53 11.04 -13.60 -37.08
N GLU A 54 10.28 -14.62 -36.72
CA GLU A 54 10.50 -15.35 -35.46
C GLU A 54 11.85 -16.08 -35.47
N ALA A 55 12.21 -16.66 -36.60
CA ALA A 55 13.51 -17.30 -36.76
C ALA A 55 14.67 -16.30 -36.57
N GLY A 56 14.55 -15.11 -37.14
CA GLY A 56 15.49 -14.03 -36.97
C GLY A 56 15.57 -13.53 -35.51
N ASN A 57 14.44 -13.33 -34.87
CA ASN A 57 14.38 -12.98 -33.46
C ASN A 57 15.11 -13.98 -32.57
N LEU A 58 14.91 -15.28 -32.79
CA LEU A 58 15.59 -16.34 -32.03
C LEU A 58 17.10 -16.34 -32.25
N ALA A 59 17.57 -16.13 -33.52
CA ALA A 59 18.97 -16.04 -33.82
C ALA A 59 19.60 -14.78 -33.17
N TRP A 60 18.90 -13.65 -33.20
CA TRP A 60 19.34 -12.41 -32.56
C TRP A 60 19.43 -12.57 -31.03
N LEU A 61 18.45 -13.19 -30.38
CA LEU A 61 18.49 -13.44 -28.93
C LEU A 61 19.75 -14.21 -28.52
N LEU A 62 20.16 -15.22 -29.32
CA LEU A 62 21.39 -15.98 -29.06
C LEU A 62 22.65 -15.12 -29.23
N ALA A 63 22.69 -14.25 -30.23
CA ALA A 63 23.80 -13.35 -30.45
C ALA A 63 23.91 -12.32 -29.30
N ASP A 64 22.79 -11.73 -28.89
CA ASP A 64 22.71 -10.78 -27.78
C ASP A 64 23.12 -11.41 -26.45
N ALA A 65 22.61 -12.61 -26.12
CA ALA A 65 22.96 -13.34 -24.90
C ALA A 65 24.46 -13.75 -24.86
N ALA A 66 25.06 -14.06 -26.04
CA ALA A 66 26.47 -14.43 -26.11
C ALA A 66 27.43 -13.29 -25.76
N GLY A 67 27.03 -12.03 -25.94
CA GLY A 67 27.86 -10.84 -25.66
C GLY A 67 29.19 -10.73 -26.45
N THR A 68 29.57 -11.81 -27.16
CA THR A 68 30.82 -11.91 -27.93
C THR A 68 30.59 -11.92 -29.45
N VAL A 69 29.33 -11.87 -29.83
CA VAL A 69 28.84 -11.89 -31.21
C VAL A 69 28.29 -10.51 -31.56
N ASP A 70 28.52 -10.07 -32.76
CA ASP A 70 27.98 -8.80 -33.25
C ASP A 70 26.49 -8.94 -33.57
N ALA A 71 25.66 -8.70 -32.56
CA ALA A 71 24.20 -8.78 -32.64
C ALA A 71 23.63 -7.68 -33.55
N ASP A 72 24.31 -6.52 -33.65
CA ASP A 72 23.91 -5.42 -34.52
C ASP A 72 24.15 -5.76 -36.01
N ALA A 73 25.24 -6.44 -36.33
CA ALA A 73 25.48 -6.91 -37.70
C ALA A 73 24.47 -7.97 -38.14
N LEU A 74 24.04 -8.83 -37.24
CA LEU A 74 22.96 -9.79 -37.51
C LEU A 74 21.62 -9.04 -37.72
N LEU A 75 21.32 -8.01 -36.93
CA LEU A 75 20.11 -7.21 -37.06
C LEU A 75 20.07 -6.45 -38.39
N GLU A 76 21.20 -5.92 -38.83
CA GLU A 76 21.35 -5.26 -40.17
C GLU A 76 21.09 -6.27 -41.29
N GLU A 77 21.66 -7.48 -41.23
CA GLU A 77 21.40 -8.51 -42.22
C GLU A 77 19.93 -8.97 -42.21
N LEU A 78 19.30 -9.15 -41.05
CA LEU A 78 17.89 -9.50 -40.92
C LEU A 78 16.97 -8.43 -41.51
N SER A 79 17.27 -7.15 -41.33
CA SER A 79 16.52 -6.05 -41.93
C SER A 79 16.61 -5.99 -43.47
N GLY A 80 17.68 -6.53 -44.05
CA GLY A 80 17.83 -6.70 -45.48
C GLY A 80 17.25 -8.00 -46.06
N MET A 81 16.74 -8.90 -45.22
CA MET A 81 16.02 -10.09 -45.64
C MET A 81 14.56 -9.73 -45.92
N ASP A 82 14.31 -9.28 -47.15
CA ASP A 82 13.02 -8.78 -47.59
C ASP A 82 11.99 -9.89 -47.73
N GLY A 83 11.22 -10.11 -46.65
CA GLY A 83 9.90 -10.73 -46.76
C GLY A 83 8.91 -9.57 -46.82
N SER A 84 8.42 -9.19 -47.97
CA SER A 84 7.33 -8.24 -48.13
C SER A 84 6.26 -8.50 -47.08
N GLU A 85 6.12 -7.60 -46.10
CA GLU A 85 5.10 -7.59 -45.06
C GLU A 85 5.13 -8.72 -43.99
N GLY A 86 6.30 -9.26 -43.59
CA GLY A 86 6.42 -10.18 -42.47
C GLY A 86 5.74 -11.57 -42.65
N LYS A 87 5.32 -11.94 -43.87
CA LYS A 87 4.62 -13.19 -44.19
C LYS A 87 5.51 -14.30 -44.75
N GLY A 88 6.83 -14.10 -44.81
CA GLY A 88 7.77 -15.11 -45.30
C GLY A 88 8.06 -16.20 -44.26
N TYR A 89 8.31 -17.41 -44.75
CA TYR A 89 8.88 -18.49 -43.95
C TYR A 89 10.38 -18.63 -44.18
N LEU A 90 11.12 -19.00 -43.12
CA LEU A 90 12.57 -19.20 -43.20
C LEU A 90 12.95 -20.25 -44.25
N THR A 91 13.89 -19.89 -45.13
CA THR A 91 14.51 -20.79 -46.07
C THR A 91 15.93 -21.18 -45.63
N TRP A 92 16.50 -22.25 -46.24
CA TRP A 92 17.87 -22.64 -45.94
C TRP A 92 18.89 -21.58 -46.30
N GLY A 93 18.69 -20.82 -47.37
CA GLY A 93 19.58 -19.74 -47.76
C GLY A 93 19.62 -18.61 -46.75
N GLU A 94 18.48 -18.31 -46.11
CA GLU A 94 18.38 -17.30 -45.02
C GLU A 94 18.98 -17.84 -43.73
N ALA A 95 18.71 -19.09 -43.35
CA ALA A 95 19.30 -19.74 -42.18
C ALA A 95 20.84 -19.79 -42.25
N GLU A 96 21.42 -20.11 -43.42
CA GLU A 96 22.88 -20.10 -43.63
C GLU A 96 23.50 -18.71 -43.47
N ARG A 97 22.76 -17.64 -43.78
CA ARG A 97 23.15 -16.27 -43.47
C ARG A 97 23.18 -16.00 -41.97
N MET A 98 22.16 -16.39 -41.23
CA MET A 98 22.09 -16.25 -39.76
C MET A 98 23.20 -17.04 -39.05
N PHE A 99 23.51 -18.27 -39.52
CA PHE A 99 24.58 -19.08 -38.93
C PHE A 99 25.98 -18.44 -39.07
N ARG A 100 26.22 -17.55 -40.06
CA ARG A 100 27.48 -16.84 -40.17
C ARG A 100 27.76 -15.90 -38.99
N HIS A 101 26.70 -15.35 -38.40
CA HIS A 101 26.78 -14.50 -37.22
C HIS A 101 26.82 -15.28 -35.90
N LEU A 102 26.63 -16.60 -35.91
CA LEU A 102 26.64 -17.49 -34.76
C LEU A 102 27.65 -18.62 -34.97
N PRO A 103 28.97 -18.41 -34.80
CA PRO A 103 30.03 -19.37 -35.11
C PRO A 103 29.85 -20.71 -34.41
N GLY A 104 29.82 -21.81 -35.14
CA GLY A 104 29.61 -23.15 -34.66
C GLY A 104 28.13 -23.54 -34.39
N SER A 105 27.18 -22.65 -34.65
CA SER A 105 25.74 -22.94 -34.49
C SER A 105 25.22 -23.83 -35.63
N ARG A 106 25.79 -23.79 -36.80
CA ARG A 106 25.39 -24.59 -37.95
C ARG A 106 25.52 -26.10 -37.65
N GLU A 107 26.56 -26.51 -36.94
CA GLU A 107 26.81 -27.90 -36.55
C GLU A 107 25.75 -28.44 -35.56
N LEU A 108 25.05 -27.56 -34.83
CA LEU A 108 23.99 -27.89 -33.92
C LEU A 108 22.65 -28.17 -34.65
N PHE A 109 22.58 -27.87 -35.95
CA PHE A 109 21.36 -28.15 -36.70
C PHE A 109 21.33 -29.62 -37.14
N ALA A 110 20.34 -30.39 -36.73
CA ALA A 110 20.19 -31.79 -37.12
C ALA A 110 19.50 -31.86 -38.50
N GLY A 111 20.27 -32.06 -39.57
CA GLY A 111 19.73 -32.24 -40.93
C GLY A 111 20.80 -32.26 -42.01
N GLY A 112 20.47 -32.85 -43.16
CA GLY A 112 21.35 -32.99 -44.31
C GLY A 112 21.53 -31.72 -45.15
N ALA A 113 22.09 -31.83 -46.34
CA ALA A 113 22.17 -30.75 -47.30
C ALA A 113 20.81 -30.52 -47.95
N TYR A 114 20.30 -29.27 -47.82
CA TYR A 114 19.02 -28.85 -48.40
C TYR A 114 19.25 -27.80 -49.50
N HIS A 115 18.29 -27.69 -50.41
CA HIS A 115 18.31 -26.63 -51.41
C HIS A 115 18.02 -25.26 -50.77
N GLN A 116 18.75 -24.23 -51.22
CA GLN A 116 18.65 -22.86 -50.63
C GLN A 116 17.23 -22.30 -50.55
N LYS A 117 16.31 -22.72 -51.42
CA LYS A 117 14.91 -22.24 -51.45
C LYS A 117 13.96 -23.12 -50.64
N GLU A 118 14.45 -24.19 -50.05
CA GLU A 118 13.62 -25.07 -49.22
C GLU A 118 13.30 -24.43 -47.87
N ARG A 119 12.05 -24.52 -47.44
CA ARG A 119 11.57 -23.97 -46.14
C ARG A 119 11.98 -24.88 -45.01
N ILE A 120 12.29 -24.25 -43.87
CA ILE A 120 12.67 -24.99 -42.64
C ILE A 120 11.43 -25.20 -41.79
N LEU A 121 11.28 -26.47 -41.31
CA LEU A 121 10.20 -26.80 -40.37
C LEU A 121 10.41 -26.09 -39.04
N ALA A 122 9.32 -25.60 -38.45
CA ALA A 122 9.36 -24.94 -37.17
C ALA A 122 9.97 -25.83 -36.06
N ALA A 123 9.62 -27.12 -36.05
CA ALA A 123 10.18 -28.08 -35.09
C ALA A 123 11.72 -28.23 -35.20
N ASP A 124 12.27 -28.17 -36.42
CA ASP A 124 13.71 -28.33 -36.64
C ASP A 124 14.45 -27.06 -36.18
N TRP A 125 13.89 -25.87 -36.45
CA TRP A 125 14.46 -24.60 -36.03
C TRP A 125 14.41 -24.42 -34.50
N TYR A 126 13.29 -24.71 -33.85
CA TYR A 126 13.20 -24.68 -32.39
C TYR A 126 14.12 -25.75 -31.76
N GLY A 127 14.25 -26.92 -32.34
CA GLY A 127 15.20 -27.93 -31.88
C GLY A 127 16.66 -27.48 -32.00
N TRP A 128 17.02 -26.72 -33.07
CA TRP A 128 18.31 -26.04 -33.17
C TRP A 128 18.47 -24.96 -32.10
N PHE A 129 17.51 -24.09 -31.97
CA PHE A 129 17.53 -23.01 -31.00
C PHE A 129 17.75 -23.51 -29.56
N ASP A 130 17.04 -24.58 -29.17
CA ASP A 130 17.18 -25.14 -27.82
C ASP A 130 18.57 -25.75 -27.56
N ARG A 131 19.21 -26.29 -28.60
CA ARG A 131 20.61 -26.74 -28.52
C ARG A 131 21.60 -25.60 -28.50
N ALA A 132 21.35 -24.55 -29.30
CA ALA A 132 22.19 -23.39 -29.38
C ALA A 132 22.11 -22.54 -28.11
N ARG A 133 20.93 -22.41 -27.52
CA ARG A 133 20.71 -21.67 -26.25
C ARG A 133 21.65 -22.18 -25.14
N LYS A 134 21.82 -23.46 -25.00
CA LYS A 134 22.75 -24.06 -24.00
C LYS A 134 24.21 -23.59 -24.19
N ARG A 135 24.58 -23.22 -25.40
CA ARG A 135 25.94 -22.76 -25.74
C ARG A 135 26.10 -21.24 -25.63
N TYR A 136 25.07 -20.49 -26.05
CA TYR A 136 25.16 -19.04 -26.21
C TYR A 136 24.51 -18.26 -25.04
N ASP A 137 23.66 -18.89 -24.24
CA ASP A 137 22.97 -18.32 -23.07
C ASP A 137 23.21 -19.18 -21.83
N PRO A 138 24.47 -19.25 -21.33
CA PRO A 138 24.81 -20.05 -20.16
C PRO A 138 24.19 -19.50 -18.86
N GLU A 139 23.79 -18.22 -18.83
CA GLU A 139 23.13 -17.57 -17.71
C GLU A 139 21.61 -17.73 -17.72
N GLU A 140 21.07 -18.46 -18.71
CA GLU A 140 19.63 -18.76 -18.84
C GLU A 140 18.74 -17.51 -18.87
N THR A 141 19.21 -16.42 -19.49
CA THR A 141 18.48 -15.14 -19.61
C THR A 141 17.28 -15.24 -20.57
N ILE A 142 17.34 -16.18 -21.53
CA ILE A 142 16.25 -16.46 -22.46
C ILE A 142 15.38 -17.57 -21.88
N GLN A 143 14.09 -17.33 -21.76
CA GLN A 143 13.16 -18.25 -21.09
C GLN A 143 12.01 -18.68 -22.01
N ASP A 144 11.55 -19.93 -21.84
CA ASP A 144 10.24 -20.36 -22.31
C ASP A 144 9.20 -20.01 -21.24
N VAL A 145 8.21 -19.20 -21.57
CA VAL A 145 7.17 -18.75 -20.64
C VAL A 145 5.79 -19.16 -21.13
N ASP A 146 4.93 -19.53 -20.21
CA ASP A 146 3.51 -19.72 -20.47
C ASP A 146 2.79 -18.42 -20.14
N ILE A 147 2.12 -17.81 -21.10
CA ILE A 147 1.41 -16.54 -20.98
C ILE A 147 -0.07 -16.77 -21.32
N CYS A 148 -0.96 -16.36 -20.45
CA CYS A 148 -2.37 -16.27 -20.77
C CYS A 148 -2.65 -14.85 -21.28
N ILE A 149 -2.77 -14.67 -22.60
CA ILE A 149 -2.96 -13.35 -23.20
C ILE A 149 -4.36 -12.83 -22.88
N PHE A 150 -4.48 -11.65 -22.27
CA PHE A 150 -5.75 -10.95 -22.12
C PHE A 150 -6.11 -10.21 -23.41
N VAL A 151 -5.25 -9.30 -23.85
CA VAL A 151 -5.46 -8.49 -25.05
C VAL A 151 -4.11 -8.04 -25.62
N ALA A 152 -4.05 -7.76 -26.93
CA ALA A 152 -2.88 -7.24 -27.62
C ALA A 152 -3.22 -5.99 -28.46
N GLY A 153 -2.26 -5.05 -28.53
CA GLY A 153 -2.35 -3.84 -29.34
C GLY A 153 -3.32 -2.78 -28.80
N GLU A 154 -3.68 -1.85 -29.63
CA GLU A 154 -4.46 -0.63 -29.30
C GLU A 154 -5.91 -0.89 -28.82
N ARG A 155 -6.25 -2.11 -28.50
CA ARG A 155 -7.59 -2.54 -28.01
C ARG A 155 -7.75 -2.43 -26.51
N ALA A 156 -6.71 -2.09 -25.79
CA ALA A 156 -6.77 -1.88 -24.36
C ALA A 156 -6.14 -0.57 -23.96
N ALA A 157 -6.68 0.01 -22.90
CA ALA A 157 -6.11 1.15 -22.20
C ALA A 157 -5.92 0.78 -20.73
N GLY A 158 -4.77 1.16 -20.16
CA GLY A 158 -4.49 1.00 -18.74
C GLY A 158 -5.32 1.98 -17.90
N GLN A 159 -5.40 1.71 -16.61
CA GLN A 159 -6.05 2.59 -15.63
C GLN A 159 -5.35 3.95 -15.47
N ASP A 160 -4.16 4.11 -16.05
CA ASP A 160 -3.40 5.35 -16.20
C ASP A 160 -3.90 6.22 -17.37
N GLY A 161 -4.84 5.69 -18.18
CA GLY A 161 -5.36 6.32 -19.40
C GLY A 161 -4.46 6.14 -20.62
N GLU A 162 -3.35 5.41 -20.51
CA GLU A 162 -2.47 5.14 -21.65
C GLU A 162 -2.97 3.94 -22.47
N THR A 163 -3.25 4.17 -23.75
CA THR A 163 -3.57 3.09 -24.69
C THR A 163 -2.33 2.25 -24.97
N LEU A 164 -2.48 0.92 -25.00
CA LEU A 164 -1.41 0.03 -25.42
C LEU A 164 -0.98 0.35 -26.86
N SER A 165 0.32 0.31 -27.09
CA SER A 165 0.84 0.42 -28.46
C SER A 165 0.56 -0.86 -29.26
N ALA A 166 0.60 -0.79 -30.59
CA ALA A 166 0.48 -1.95 -31.47
C ALA A 166 1.55 -3.05 -31.23
N ARG A 167 2.60 -2.74 -30.45
CA ARG A 167 3.71 -3.63 -30.09
C ARG A 167 3.69 -4.07 -28.64
N GLU A 168 2.56 -4.01 -27.98
CA GLU A 168 2.39 -4.44 -26.61
C GLU A 168 1.22 -5.41 -26.49
N LEU A 169 1.29 -6.29 -25.51
CA LEU A 169 0.19 -7.13 -25.04
C LEU A 169 0.16 -7.12 -23.51
N VAL A 170 -1.01 -7.44 -22.98
CA VAL A 170 -1.22 -7.65 -21.53
C VAL A 170 -1.65 -9.09 -21.32
N ASP A 171 -1.07 -9.74 -20.31
CA ASP A 171 -1.50 -11.05 -19.86
C ASP A 171 -2.66 -10.98 -18.84
N LEU A 172 -3.17 -12.14 -18.44
CA LEU A 172 -4.25 -12.21 -17.44
C LEU A 172 -3.83 -11.74 -16.04
N ASP A 173 -2.55 -11.68 -15.75
CA ASP A 173 -2.03 -11.18 -14.47
C ASP A 173 -1.82 -9.66 -14.48
N GLY A 174 -2.07 -9.01 -15.63
CA GLY A 174 -1.91 -7.57 -15.84
C GLY A 174 -0.47 -7.14 -16.20
N ASN A 175 0.43 -8.09 -16.50
CA ASN A 175 1.78 -7.75 -16.94
C ASN A 175 1.78 -7.30 -18.38
N ARG A 176 2.53 -6.20 -18.67
CA ARG A 176 2.76 -5.70 -20.03
C ARG A 176 3.98 -6.38 -20.63
N TRP A 177 3.84 -6.88 -21.88
CA TRP A 177 4.89 -7.51 -22.66
C TRP A 177 5.11 -6.77 -23.98
N ARG A 178 6.36 -6.58 -24.36
CA ARG A 178 6.70 -6.01 -25.68
C ARG A 178 6.64 -7.10 -26.76
N ILE A 179 5.99 -6.82 -27.88
CA ILE A 179 5.83 -7.74 -29.00
C ILE A 179 6.98 -7.55 -30.02
N PHE A 180 7.81 -8.55 -30.17
CA PHE A 180 8.83 -8.64 -31.20
C PHE A 180 8.41 -9.58 -32.34
N ALA A 181 7.55 -10.56 -32.10
CA ALA A 181 6.94 -11.41 -33.11
C ALA A 181 5.50 -10.95 -33.42
N GLN A 182 5.25 -10.49 -34.66
CA GLN A 182 3.97 -9.91 -35.08
C GLN A 182 2.76 -10.80 -34.79
N ARG A 183 2.93 -12.12 -34.73
CA ARG A 183 1.85 -13.08 -34.44
C ARG A 183 1.17 -12.83 -33.10
N PHE A 184 1.87 -12.27 -32.10
CA PHE A 184 1.26 -11.92 -30.80
C PHE A 184 0.24 -10.80 -30.90
N GLY A 185 0.22 -10.00 -32.00
CA GLY A 185 -0.82 -9.03 -32.29
C GLY A 185 -2.09 -9.62 -32.91
N ASP A 186 -2.16 -10.94 -33.15
CA ASP A 186 -3.33 -11.59 -33.72
C ASP A 186 -4.48 -11.67 -32.69
N GLU A 187 -5.63 -11.16 -33.06
CA GLU A 187 -6.84 -11.16 -32.22
C GLU A 187 -7.23 -12.56 -31.75
N ARG A 188 -6.98 -13.57 -32.55
CA ARG A 188 -7.29 -14.97 -32.24
C ARG A 188 -6.47 -15.52 -31.07
N LEU A 189 -5.44 -14.79 -30.58
CA LEU A 189 -4.69 -15.11 -29.39
C LEU A 189 -5.27 -14.49 -28.13
N CYS A 190 -6.20 -13.53 -28.22
CA CYS A 190 -6.88 -12.98 -27.05
C CYS A 190 -7.59 -14.08 -26.27
N CYS A 191 -7.54 -14.01 -24.96
CA CYS A 191 -8.08 -15.02 -24.03
C CYS A 191 -7.60 -16.44 -24.33
N ARG A 192 -6.31 -16.61 -24.69
CA ARG A 192 -5.66 -17.90 -24.91
C ARG A 192 -4.35 -18.02 -24.13
N LYS A 193 -4.06 -19.25 -23.70
CA LYS A 193 -2.77 -19.60 -23.13
C LYS A 193 -1.80 -19.96 -24.26
N VAL A 194 -0.65 -19.33 -24.26
CA VAL A 194 0.41 -19.52 -25.25
C VAL A 194 1.72 -19.86 -24.55
N ARG A 195 2.57 -20.63 -25.22
CA ARG A 195 3.96 -20.82 -24.84
C ARG A 195 4.84 -20.00 -25.77
N ALA A 196 5.63 -19.11 -25.18
CA ALA A 196 6.45 -18.14 -25.90
C ALA A 196 7.92 -18.20 -25.47
N VAL A 197 8.82 -17.77 -26.35
CA VAL A 197 10.22 -17.46 -25.98
C VAL A 197 10.27 -15.98 -25.60
N ALA A 198 10.75 -15.70 -24.39
CA ALA A 198 10.80 -14.36 -23.81
C ALA A 198 12.19 -14.02 -23.24
N LYS A 199 12.50 -12.72 -23.21
CA LYS A 199 13.64 -12.09 -22.53
C LYS A 199 13.28 -10.67 -22.16
N ASP A 200 13.62 -10.22 -20.94
CA ASP A 200 13.51 -8.82 -20.48
C ASP A 200 12.13 -8.18 -20.76
N GLY A 201 11.05 -8.91 -20.47
CA GLY A 201 9.68 -8.43 -20.70
C GLY A 201 9.25 -8.33 -22.16
N GLY A 202 9.98 -8.97 -23.07
CA GLY A 202 9.66 -9.07 -24.49
C GLY A 202 9.33 -10.51 -24.93
N VAL A 203 8.40 -10.67 -25.89
CA VAL A 203 8.04 -11.95 -26.51
C VAL A 203 8.54 -11.99 -27.95
N TYR A 204 9.36 -12.98 -28.26
CA TYR A 204 10.15 -13.06 -29.50
C TYR A 204 9.70 -14.16 -30.47
N ALA A 205 9.13 -15.21 -29.96
CA ALA A 205 8.62 -16.31 -30.79
C ALA A 205 7.48 -17.07 -30.08
N LEU A 206 6.50 -17.54 -30.86
CA LEU A 206 5.32 -18.25 -30.40
C LEU A 206 5.49 -19.76 -30.64
N ARG A 207 5.75 -20.54 -29.58
CA ARG A 207 5.99 -22.00 -29.68
C ARG A 207 4.71 -22.82 -29.86
N SER A 208 3.68 -22.52 -29.09
CA SER A 208 2.39 -23.23 -29.17
C SER A 208 1.25 -22.40 -28.59
N VAL A 209 0.04 -22.74 -28.95
CA VAL A 209 -1.21 -22.19 -28.41
C VAL A 209 -1.98 -23.34 -27.79
N SER A 210 -2.39 -23.16 -26.54
CA SER A 210 -3.22 -24.16 -25.84
C SER A 210 -4.64 -24.16 -26.35
N GLY A 211 -5.26 -25.33 -26.40
CA GLY A 211 -6.71 -25.50 -26.62
C GLY A 211 -7.53 -25.45 -25.33
N GLU A 212 -6.90 -25.22 -24.16
CA GLU A 212 -7.59 -25.15 -22.88
C GLU A 212 -8.54 -23.94 -22.85
N PRO A 213 -9.77 -24.09 -22.29
CA PRO A 213 -10.64 -22.97 -22.07
C PRO A 213 -10.04 -22.03 -21.02
N ILE A 214 -10.32 -20.73 -21.16
CA ILE A 214 -9.95 -19.68 -20.20
C ILE A 214 -11.23 -19.15 -19.57
N LEU A 215 -11.26 -19.14 -18.23
CA LEU A 215 -12.30 -18.53 -17.44
C LEU A 215 -11.78 -17.22 -16.85
N LEU A 216 -12.42 -16.11 -17.17
CA LEU A 216 -12.24 -14.81 -16.54
C LEU A 216 -13.34 -14.61 -15.51
N GLU A 217 -12.99 -14.53 -14.24
CA GLU A 217 -13.97 -14.43 -13.15
C GLU A 217 -14.09 -12.99 -12.67
N ASN A 218 -15.33 -12.58 -12.38
CA ASN A 218 -15.65 -11.26 -11.82
C ASN A 218 -15.24 -10.09 -12.72
N VAL A 219 -15.39 -10.23 -14.03
CA VAL A 219 -15.12 -9.18 -15.01
C VAL A 219 -16.22 -8.12 -14.97
N TRP A 220 -15.84 -6.84 -14.89
CA TRP A 220 -16.81 -5.76 -15.11
C TRP A 220 -17.03 -5.57 -16.60
N VAL A 221 -18.19 -5.99 -17.09
CA VAL A 221 -18.62 -5.86 -18.48
C VAL A 221 -19.47 -4.60 -18.63
N MET A 222 -18.99 -3.65 -19.44
CA MET A 222 -19.61 -2.34 -19.67
C MET A 222 -20.65 -2.39 -20.79
N ASP A 223 -20.30 -3.01 -21.92
CA ASP A 223 -21.22 -3.25 -23.02
C ASP A 223 -20.77 -4.45 -23.90
N ALA A 224 -21.66 -4.89 -24.84
CA ALA A 224 -21.39 -6.02 -25.71
C ALA A 224 -21.84 -5.77 -27.16
N LYS A 225 -21.80 -4.52 -27.65
CA LYS A 225 -22.31 -4.16 -28.99
C LYS A 225 -21.36 -4.57 -30.12
N ASP A 226 -20.10 -4.14 -30.01
CA ASP A 226 -19.04 -4.36 -31.01
C ASP A 226 -17.88 -5.16 -30.39
N GLY A 227 -18.16 -6.33 -29.81
CA GLY A 227 -17.27 -7.09 -28.93
C GLY A 227 -17.65 -6.90 -27.46
N ILE A 228 -16.96 -7.55 -26.57
CA ILE A 228 -17.20 -7.44 -25.12
C ILE A 228 -16.29 -6.36 -24.56
N ARG A 229 -16.85 -5.17 -24.34
CA ARG A 229 -16.14 -4.08 -23.69
C ARG A 229 -16.15 -4.29 -22.18
N CYS A 230 -15.00 -4.45 -21.60
CA CYS A 230 -14.85 -4.79 -20.20
C CYS A 230 -13.66 -4.10 -19.55
N PHE A 231 -13.67 -4.08 -18.23
CA PHE A 231 -12.51 -3.69 -17.41
C PHE A 231 -12.12 -4.84 -16.50
N TRP A 232 -10.84 -5.20 -16.52
CA TRP A 232 -10.32 -6.30 -15.71
C TRP A 232 -8.82 -6.11 -15.44
N ASN A 233 -8.39 -6.37 -14.21
CA ASN A 233 -7.00 -6.27 -13.75
C ASN A 233 -6.28 -4.96 -14.16
N GLY A 234 -7.00 -3.83 -14.12
CA GLY A 234 -6.43 -2.52 -14.42
C GLY A 234 -6.42 -2.11 -15.89
N PHE A 235 -7.08 -2.90 -16.77
CA PHE A 235 -7.15 -2.60 -18.18
C PHE A 235 -8.60 -2.60 -18.68
N GLU A 236 -8.99 -1.53 -19.36
CA GLU A 236 -10.19 -1.51 -20.20
C GLU A 236 -9.83 -2.13 -21.55
N ALA A 237 -10.62 -3.10 -21.99
CA ALA A 237 -10.38 -3.82 -23.23
C ALA A 237 -11.67 -4.18 -23.98
N VAL A 238 -11.53 -4.42 -25.29
CA VAL A 238 -12.58 -5.02 -26.11
C VAL A 238 -12.15 -6.44 -26.47
N LEU A 239 -12.82 -7.43 -25.86
CA LEU A 239 -12.54 -8.83 -26.09
C LEU A 239 -13.39 -9.40 -27.24
N PRO A 240 -12.92 -10.46 -27.93
CA PRO A 240 -13.70 -11.15 -28.94
C PRO A 240 -14.98 -11.77 -28.33
N GLY A 241 -16.10 -11.52 -28.92
CA GLY A 241 -17.39 -12.08 -28.50
C GLY A 241 -18.56 -11.49 -29.28
N LYS A 242 -19.70 -12.14 -29.17
CA LYS A 242 -20.94 -11.68 -29.77
C LYS A 242 -21.98 -11.39 -28.71
N ALA A 243 -22.79 -10.36 -28.91
CA ALA A 243 -23.86 -9.99 -27.99
C ALA A 243 -24.83 -11.16 -27.69
N GLU A 244 -25.01 -12.08 -28.63
CA GLU A 244 -25.86 -13.25 -28.47
C GLU A 244 -25.38 -14.26 -27.45
N THR A 245 -24.09 -14.21 -27.09
CA THR A 245 -23.47 -15.06 -26.06
C THR A 245 -23.68 -14.51 -24.64
N MET A 246 -24.07 -13.23 -24.53
CA MET A 246 -24.41 -12.61 -23.26
C MET A 246 -25.83 -12.98 -22.83
N PRO A 247 -26.20 -12.93 -21.54
CA PRO A 247 -27.60 -13.06 -21.10
C PRO A 247 -28.53 -12.14 -21.87
N ALA A 248 -29.74 -12.60 -22.16
CA ALA A 248 -30.71 -11.90 -23.04
C ALA A 248 -31.08 -10.49 -22.51
N ASP A 249 -31.05 -10.30 -21.21
CA ASP A 249 -31.32 -9.04 -20.50
C ASP A 249 -30.11 -8.11 -20.38
N PHE A 250 -28.93 -8.54 -20.84
CA PHE A 250 -27.71 -7.74 -20.72
C PHE A 250 -27.81 -6.38 -21.43
N ALA A 251 -28.48 -6.33 -22.58
CA ALA A 251 -28.66 -5.09 -23.31
C ALA A 251 -29.54 -4.06 -22.59
N GLU A 252 -30.38 -4.51 -21.64
CA GLU A 252 -31.27 -3.65 -20.84
C GLU A 252 -30.56 -3.15 -19.55
N SER A 253 -29.54 -3.86 -19.08
CA SER A 253 -28.79 -3.56 -17.86
C SER A 253 -27.28 -3.78 -18.08
N CYS A 254 -26.63 -2.81 -18.69
CA CYS A 254 -25.15 -2.77 -18.81
C CYS A 254 -24.49 -2.57 -17.44
N ASP A 255 -23.17 -2.62 -17.39
CA ASP A 255 -22.37 -2.46 -16.16
C ASP A 255 -22.57 -3.58 -15.13
N ARG A 256 -22.43 -4.82 -15.56
CA ARG A 256 -22.59 -6.03 -14.75
C ARG A 256 -21.26 -6.72 -14.48
N ILE A 257 -21.19 -7.43 -13.37
CA ILE A 257 -20.09 -8.36 -13.07
C ILE A 257 -20.48 -9.71 -13.66
N CYS A 258 -19.60 -10.24 -14.53
CA CYS A 258 -19.83 -11.50 -15.20
C CYS A 258 -18.59 -12.40 -15.15
N ASP A 259 -18.80 -13.70 -15.14
CA ASP A 259 -17.80 -14.70 -15.44
C ASP A 259 -17.86 -15.02 -16.94
N LEU A 260 -16.73 -14.95 -17.63
CA LEU A 260 -16.63 -15.12 -19.07
C LEU A 260 -15.76 -16.33 -19.40
N THR A 261 -16.33 -17.32 -20.12
CA THR A 261 -15.58 -18.51 -20.57
C THR A 261 -15.23 -18.38 -22.05
N PHE A 262 -13.95 -18.49 -22.36
CA PHE A 262 -13.40 -18.45 -23.70
C PHE A 262 -12.88 -19.82 -24.11
N GLU A 263 -13.29 -20.32 -25.27
CA GLU A 263 -12.72 -21.50 -25.91
C GLU A 263 -12.06 -21.09 -27.23
N ARG A 264 -10.79 -21.40 -27.40
CA ARG A 264 -9.99 -21.02 -28.58
C ARG A 264 -10.03 -19.54 -28.94
N GLY A 265 -10.17 -18.67 -27.92
CA GLY A 265 -10.25 -17.21 -28.09
C GLY A 265 -11.62 -16.67 -28.48
N GLU A 266 -12.66 -17.50 -28.53
CA GLU A 266 -14.06 -17.07 -28.73
C GLU A 266 -14.84 -17.21 -27.42
N LEU A 267 -15.65 -16.23 -27.09
CA LEU A 267 -16.57 -16.28 -25.94
C LEU A 267 -17.63 -17.36 -26.18
N THR A 268 -17.69 -18.36 -25.30
CA THR A 268 -18.65 -19.46 -25.37
C THR A 268 -19.75 -19.40 -24.32
N GLU A 269 -19.45 -18.77 -23.16
CA GLU A 269 -20.41 -18.63 -22.07
C GLU A 269 -20.14 -17.35 -21.30
N ALA A 270 -21.23 -16.67 -20.88
CA ALA A 270 -21.19 -15.52 -19.97
C ALA A 270 -22.25 -15.70 -18.88
N VAL A 271 -21.82 -15.71 -17.64
CA VAL A 271 -22.71 -15.79 -16.46
C VAL A 271 -22.57 -14.50 -15.67
N CYS A 272 -23.65 -13.71 -15.63
CA CYS A 272 -23.64 -12.45 -14.89
C CYS A 272 -24.24 -12.62 -13.50
N LYS A 273 -23.66 -11.91 -12.54
CA LYS A 273 -24.02 -11.93 -11.11
C LYS A 273 -24.89 -10.73 -10.81
N ASP A 274 -26.14 -10.97 -10.40
CA ASP A 274 -27.18 -9.92 -10.30
C ASP A 274 -27.51 -9.51 -8.87
N GLU A 275 -27.22 -10.37 -7.89
CA GLU A 275 -27.50 -10.03 -6.50
C GLU A 275 -26.53 -8.95 -6.02
N LYS A 276 -27.08 -7.78 -5.71
CA LYS A 276 -26.32 -6.64 -5.18
C LYS A 276 -26.90 -6.21 -3.85
N ILE A 277 -26.01 -5.92 -2.90
CA ILE A 277 -26.37 -5.25 -1.66
C ILE A 277 -25.59 -3.94 -1.56
N SER A 278 -26.28 -2.91 -1.10
CA SER A 278 -25.70 -1.59 -0.82
C SER A 278 -25.88 -1.28 0.64
N GLY A 279 -24.87 -0.67 1.24
CA GLY A 279 -24.92 -0.31 2.64
C GLY A 279 -23.61 0.33 3.06
N ARG A 280 -23.61 0.85 4.28
CA ARG A 280 -22.43 1.45 4.85
C ARG A 280 -21.41 0.36 5.19
N LEU A 281 -20.20 0.45 4.62
CA LEU A 281 -19.12 -0.47 4.93
C LEU A 281 -18.60 -0.16 6.35
N LEU A 282 -18.80 -1.07 7.30
CA LEU A 282 -18.45 -0.84 8.69
C LEU A 282 -17.06 -1.37 9.06
N ARG A 283 -16.63 -2.49 8.44
CA ARG A 283 -15.36 -3.13 8.74
C ARG A 283 -14.86 -3.97 7.57
N VAL A 284 -13.55 -4.04 7.40
CA VAL A 284 -12.88 -4.89 6.43
C VAL A 284 -11.82 -5.73 7.16
N GLU A 285 -11.90 -7.03 7.02
CA GLU A 285 -10.90 -8.00 7.45
C GLU A 285 -10.35 -8.74 6.23
N ASP A 286 -9.27 -9.48 6.35
CA ASP A 286 -8.61 -10.18 5.22
C ASP A 286 -9.56 -11.03 4.36
N LYS A 287 -10.59 -11.62 4.97
CA LYS A 287 -11.52 -12.56 4.34
C LYS A 287 -13.00 -12.23 4.55
N SER A 288 -13.31 -11.06 5.08
CA SER A 288 -14.69 -10.66 5.33
C SER A 288 -14.88 -9.16 5.31
N VAL A 289 -16.10 -8.74 5.00
CA VAL A 289 -16.59 -7.35 5.13
C VAL A 289 -17.85 -7.32 5.98
N GLU A 290 -18.01 -6.27 6.77
CA GLU A 290 -19.22 -6.02 7.53
C GLU A 290 -19.98 -4.83 6.96
N ILE A 291 -21.24 -5.05 6.55
CA ILE A 291 -22.08 -4.06 5.88
C ILE A 291 -23.27 -3.77 6.79
N GLU A 292 -23.52 -2.48 7.04
CA GLU A 292 -24.59 -2.02 7.90
C GLU A 292 -25.96 -2.53 7.42
N GLY A 293 -26.78 -3.10 8.31
CA GLY A 293 -28.07 -3.70 7.99
C GLY A 293 -28.02 -5.10 7.40
N HIS A 294 -26.86 -5.54 6.90
CA HIS A 294 -26.69 -6.85 6.25
C HIS A 294 -25.81 -7.82 7.05
N GLY A 295 -24.93 -7.32 7.93
CA GLY A 295 -24.03 -8.14 8.75
C GLY A 295 -22.68 -8.44 8.07
N VAL A 296 -22.07 -9.59 8.41
CA VAL A 296 -20.73 -9.98 7.94
C VAL A 296 -20.83 -10.96 6.79
N TYR A 297 -20.18 -10.65 5.69
CA TYR A 297 -20.06 -11.51 4.51
C TYR A 297 -18.63 -11.97 4.32
N PRO A 298 -18.39 -13.25 4.01
CA PRO A 298 -17.09 -13.71 3.54
C PRO A 298 -16.78 -13.10 2.16
N VAL A 299 -15.48 -12.90 1.90
CA VAL A 299 -14.97 -12.38 0.63
C VAL A 299 -14.29 -13.50 -0.14
N SER A 300 -14.62 -13.63 -1.42
CA SER A 300 -14.02 -14.60 -2.33
C SER A 300 -12.51 -14.33 -2.51
N GLU A 301 -11.70 -15.38 -2.63
CA GLU A 301 -10.28 -15.25 -2.99
C GLU A 301 -10.07 -14.64 -4.40
N LYS A 302 -11.10 -14.65 -5.22
CA LYS A 302 -11.14 -14.10 -6.59
C LYS A 302 -11.88 -12.77 -6.68
N MET A 303 -12.23 -12.18 -5.54
CA MET A 303 -12.95 -10.92 -5.46
C MET A 303 -12.21 -9.84 -6.22
N LYS A 304 -12.98 -9.03 -6.96
CA LYS A 304 -12.50 -7.85 -7.67
C LYS A 304 -13.22 -6.60 -7.17
N ALA A 305 -12.49 -5.50 -7.02
CA ALA A 305 -13.08 -4.22 -6.69
C ALA A 305 -12.80 -3.21 -7.81
N TYR A 306 -13.81 -2.40 -8.14
CA TYR A 306 -13.76 -1.48 -9.27
C TYR A 306 -14.29 -0.10 -8.90
N ARG A 307 -13.54 0.94 -9.28
CA ARG A 307 -14.05 2.31 -9.35
C ARG A 307 -14.62 2.54 -10.75
N LEU A 308 -15.89 2.95 -10.82
CA LEU A 308 -16.64 3.04 -12.08
C LEU A 308 -16.71 4.46 -12.66
N TYR A 309 -16.27 5.47 -11.92
CA TYR A 309 -16.32 6.88 -12.33
C TYR A 309 -14.93 7.39 -12.73
N ASP A 310 -14.89 8.52 -13.46
CA ASP A 310 -13.70 9.09 -14.08
C ASP A 310 -12.99 8.05 -14.99
N THR A 311 -11.71 7.83 -14.83
CA THR A 311 -11.01 6.70 -15.43
C THR A 311 -11.26 5.44 -14.59
N PRO A 312 -11.77 4.34 -15.20
CA PRO A 312 -11.93 3.07 -14.51
C PRO A 312 -10.65 2.62 -13.79
N LYS A 313 -10.79 2.10 -12.56
CA LYS A 313 -9.63 1.68 -11.77
C LYS A 313 -9.94 0.37 -11.02
N ALA A 314 -8.99 -0.56 -11.06
CA ALA A 314 -9.00 -1.69 -10.14
C ALA A 314 -8.59 -1.21 -8.73
N LEU A 315 -9.31 -1.69 -7.73
CA LEU A 315 -9.07 -1.38 -6.32
C LEU A 315 -8.68 -2.65 -5.57
N ALA A 316 -7.89 -2.51 -4.52
CA ALA A 316 -7.73 -3.55 -3.53
C ALA A 316 -8.90 -3.51 -2.52
N LEU A 317 -9.10 -4.60 -1.79
CA LEU A 317 -10.08 -4.63 -0.69
C LEU A 317 -9.78 -3.55 0.37
N SER A 318 -8.50 -3.26 0.61
CA SER A 318 -8.03 -2.19 1.49
C SER A 318 -8.32 -0.77 1.01
N ASP A 319 -8.66 -0.57 -0.26
CA ASP A 319 -8.99 0.75 -0.82
C ASP A 319 -10.47 1.10 -0.67
N LEU A 320 -11.30 0.17 -0.18
CA LEU A 320 -12.71 0.41 0.07
C LEU A 320 -12.89 1.31 1.30
N ARG A 321 -13.74 2.32 1.16
CA ARG A 321 -13.90 3.39 2.16
C ARG A 321 -14.85 2.98 3.27
N ILE A 322 -14.29 2.80 4.47
CA ILE A 322 -15.05 2.45 5.68
C ILE A 322 -15.85 3.66 6.18
N GLY A 323 -17.03 3.38 6.74
CA GLY A 323 -17.90 4.40 7.32
C GLY A 323 -18.83 5.07 6.32
N TYR A 324 -18.81 4.67 5.03
CA TYR A 324 -19.62 5.27 3.97
C TYR A 324 -20.38 4.22 3.15
N ALA A 325 -21.49 4.64 2.54
CA ALA A 325 -22.32 3.82 1.66
C ALA A 325 -21.98 4.07 0.17
N PHE A 326 -20.67 4.05 -0.16
CA PHE A 326 -20.17 4.35 -1.51
C PHE A 326 -19.98 3.11 -2.37
N THR A 327 -20.16 1.92 -1.80
CA THR A 327 -19.81 0.66 -2.44
C THR A 327 -21.05 -0.21 -2.54
N ASP A 328 -21.33 -0.72 -3.75
CA ASP A 328 -22.26 -1.81 -3.98
C ASP A 328 -21.49 -3.13 -3.99
N PHE A 329 -21.97 -4.13 -3.28
CA PHE A 329 -21.34 -5.44 -3.19
C PHE A 329 -22.14 -6.44 -4.02
N VAL A 330 -21.46 -7.13 -4.95
CA VAL A 330 -22.04 -8.20 -5.75
C VAL A 330 -21.85 -9.51 -5.00
N ILE A 331 -22.95 -10.21 -4.74
CA ILE A 331 -23.03 -11.41 -3.91
C ILE A 331 -23.36 -12.61 -4.80
N GLU A 332 -22.71 -13.73 -4.52
CA GLU A 332 -23.07 -15.04 -5.08
C GLU A 332 -22.96 -16.08 -3.97
N ASP A 333 -24.03 -16.85 -3.74
CA ASP A 333 -24.10 -17.87 -2.68
C ASP A 333 -23.71 -17.35 -1.28
N GLY A 334 -24.01 -16.08 -0.97
CA GLY A 334 -23.69 -15.45 0.31
C GLY A 334 -22.21 -15.05 0.47
N VAL A 335 -21.44 -14.99 -0.62
CA VAL A 335 -20.04 -14.57 -0.67
C VAL A 335 -19.92 -13.30 -1.52
N VAL A 336 -19.11 -12.35 -1.10
CA VAL A 336 -18.78 -11.16 -1.91
C VAL A 336 -17.83 -11.55 -3.02
N GLU A 337 -18.28 -11.43 -4.25
CA GLU A 337 -17.52 -11.70 -5.47
C GLU A 337 -16.96 -10.43 -6.10
N ALA A 338 -17.66 -9.29 -5.97
CA ALA A 338 -17.13 -8.01 -6.42
C ALA A 338 -17.61 -6.84 -5.54
N ALA A 339 -16.85 -5.74 -5.59
CA ALA A 339 -17.20 -4.47 -4.99
C ALA A 339 -17.14 -3.36 -6.05
N LEU A 340 -18.19 -2.58 -6.16
CA LEU A 340 -18.33 -1.53 -7.17
C LEU A 340 -18.46 -0.18 -6.48
N VAL A 341 -17.60 0.78 -6.83
CA VAL A 341 -17.69 2.17 -6.36
C VAL A 341 -18.21 3.02 -7.52
N PRO A 342 -19.56 3.24 -7.60
CA PRO A 342 -20.21 3.76 -8.82
C PRO A 342 -20.05 5.27 -9.02
N ARG A 343 -19.75 6.03 -7.95
CA ARG A 343 -19.69 7.50 -8.00
C ARG A 343 -18.73 8.08 -6.99
N ARG A 344 -18.27 9.29 -7.24
CA ARG A 344 -17.52 10.10 -6.28
C ARG A 344 -18.49 10.68 -5.26
N GLU A 345 -18.15 10.60 -3.98
CA GLU A 345 -18.88 11.26 -2.91
C GLU A 345 -17.91 11.96 -1.95
N THR A 346 -18.40 13.02 -1.33
CA THR A 346 -17.62 13.78 -0.33
C THR A 346 -17.57 13.03 1.00
N MET A 347 -16.39 12.89 1.56
CA MET A 347 -16.19 12.30 2.87
C MET A 347 -16.11 13.41 3.93
N GLU A 348 -17.12 13.50 4.78
CA GLU A 348 -17.22 14.57 5.79
C GLU A 348 -16.90 14.10 7.20
N THR A 349 -17.05 12.79 7.51
CA THR A 349 -16.86 12.26 8.85
C THR A 349 -15.65 11.35 8.95
N ILE A 350 -14.93 11.42 10.05
CA ILE A 350 -13.84 10.52 10.39
C ILE A 350 -14.27 9.55 11.51
N ARG A 351 -13.75 8.34 11.49
CA ARG A 351 -13.97 7.31 12.52
C ARG A 351 -12.68 7.10 13.30
N VAL A 352 -12.71 7.42 14.58
CA VAL A 352 -11.55 7.39 15.48
C VAL A 352 -11.71 6.26 16.50
N LEU A 353 -10.79 5.33 16.53
CA LEU A 353 -10.70 4.29 17.55
C LEU A 353 -10.15 4.90 18.85
N ILE A 354 -10.97 4.95 19.89
CA ILE A 354 -10.55 5.44 21.19
C ILE A 354 -9.90 4.32 21.98
N LYS A 355 -8.61 4.51 22.32
CA LYS A 355 -7.85 3.54 23.13
C LYS A 355 -8.10 3.74 24.62
N THR A 356 -7.80 2.72 25.40
CA THR A 356 -7.87 2.75 26.86
C THR A 356 -6.96 3.83 27.48
N THR A 357 -7.10 4.11 28.75
CA THR A 357 -6.25 5.04 29.50
C THR A 357 -4.76 4.72 29.27
N GLY A 358 -3.95 5.75 29.01
CA GLY A 358 -2.53 5.60 28.67
C GLY A 358 -2.29 5.00 27.27
N TYR A 359 -3.28 4.92 26.41
CA TYR A 359 -3.22 4.37 25.04
C TYR A 359 -2.73 2.91 24.98
N THR A 360 -3.00 2.12 26.04
CA THR A 360 -2.42 0.78 26.19
C THR A 360 -3.05 -0.28 25.29
N GLY A 361 -4.29 -0.08 24.84
CA GLY A 361 -4.96 -1.03 23.94
C GLY A 361 -6.29 -0.53 23.39
N PRO A 362 -6.84 -1.22 22.37
CA PRO A 362 -8.12 -0.84 21.75
C PRO A 362 -9.36 -1.39 22.48
N TRP A 363 -9.20 -2.35 23.40
CA TRP A 363 -10.28 -3.09 24.00
C TRP A 363 -10.59 -2.58 25.42
N HIS A 364 -11.82 -2.10 25.62
CA HIS A 364 -12.30 -1.63 26.91
C HIS A 364 -13.05 -2.75 27.62
N GLU A 365 -12.81 -2.90 28.92
CA GLU A 365 -13.60 -3.80 29.78
C GLU A 365 -15.02 -3.27 30.03
N ARG A 366 -15.15 -1.94 30.02
CA ARG A 366 -16.41 -1.21 30.14
C ARG A 366 -16.33 0.14 29.45
N ALA A 367 -17.48 0.67 29.01
CA ALA A 367 -17.62 2.05 28.54
C ALA A 367 -18.63 2.77 29.43
N ALA A 368 -18.18 3.83 30.12
CA ALA A 368 -19.05 4.71 30.90
C ALA A 368 -19.17 6.04 30.17
N LEU A 369 -20.39 6.38 29.77
CA LEU A 369 -20.68 7.51 28.90
C LEU A 369 -21.64 8.49 29.61
N MET A 370 -21.36 9.79 29.57
CA MET A 370 -22.21 10.82 30.12
C MET A 370 -22.36 11.96 29.11
N PRO A 371 -23.50 12.09 28.46
CA PRO A 371 -23.75 13.20 27.50
C PRO A 371 -24.10 14.50 28.22
N ASP A 372 -23.68 15.63 27.64
CA ASP A 372 -24.04 17.00 28.11
C ASP A 372 -25.39 17.47 27.54
N CYS A 373 -25.95 16.74 26.59
CA CYS A 373 -27.24 17.01 25.94
C CYS A 373 -28.05 15.71 25.81
N ALA A 374 -29.31 15.81 25.39
CA ALA A 374 -30.09 14.63 25.07
C ALA A 374 -29.46 13.88 23.89
N CYS A 375 -29.38 12.55 24.00
CA CYS A 375 -28.84 11.67 22.98
C CYS A 375 -29.86 10.60 22.59
N SER A 376 -29.72 10.11 21.37
CA SER A 376 -30.38 8.93 20.85
C SER A 376 -29.47 7.73 20.96
N LEU A 377 -29.92 6.65 21.59
CA LEU A 377 -29.25 5.35 21.64
C LEU A 377 -29.92 4.42 20.61
N TRP A 378 -29.12 3.83 19.74
CA TRP A 378 -29.55 2.89 18.73
C TRP A 378 -28.95 1.51 19.00
N THR A 379 -29.79 0.45 18.96
CA THR A 379 -29.37 -0.94 19.00
C THR A 379 -29.75 -1.61 17.68
N GLY A 380 -28.73 -2.00 16.87
CA GLY A 380 -28.94 -2.43 15.50
C GLY A 380 -28.61 -1.34 14.47
N GLY A 381 -28.94 -1.58 13.21
CA GLY A 381 -28.78 -0.58 12.13
C GLY A 381 -29.70 0.62 12.32
N LYS A 382 -29.33 1.78 11.70
CA LYS A 382 -30.10 3.03 11.82
C LYS A 382 -31.53 2.91 11.25
N GLU A 383 -31.73 2.03 10.26
CA GLU A 383 -33.03 1.88 9.58
C GLU A 383 -34.01 0.95 10.32
N ASP A 384 -33.50 -0.09 10.99
CA ASP A 384 -34.31 -1.13 11.66
C ASP A 384 -34.09 -1.20 13.17
N GLY A 385 -33.26 -0.31 13.74
CA GLY A 385 -32.87 -0.33 15.14
C GLY A 385 -33.92 0.26 16.09
N GLU A 386 -33.98 -0.27 17.32
CA GLU A 386 -34.71 0.39 18.40
C GLU A 386 -33.99 1.65 18.84
N LYS A 387 -34.74 2.72 19.01
CA LYS A 387 -34.24 4.01 19.46
C LYS A 387 -34.75 4.28 20.89
N GLU A 388 -33.81 4.46 21.80
CA GLU A 388 -34.04 4.95 23.14
C GLU A 388 -33.46 6.35 23.32
N ARG A 389 -33.99 7.11 24.26
CA ARG A 389 -33.50 8.47 24.56
C ARG A 389 -32.75 8.47 25.88
N ILE A 390 -31.53 9.00 25.86
CA ILE A 390 -30.72 9.27 27.05
C ILE A 390 -30.84 10.74 27.41
N ALA A 391 -31.06 11.08 28.65
CA ALA A 391 -31.14 12.45 29.10
C ALA A 391 -29.72 13.06 29.29
N ALA A 392 -29.64 14.39 29.20
CA ALA A 392 -28.40 15.11 29.53
C ALA A 392 -27.96 14.81 30.98
N GLY A 393 -26.68 14.50 31.19
CA GLY A 393 -26.11 14.16 32.51
C GLY A 393 -26.44 12.76 33.02
N GLU A 394 -27.15 11.93 32.27
CA GLU A 394 -27.39 10.55 32.57
C GLU A 394 -26.17 9.68 32.24
N THR A 395 -25.60 9.01 33.24
CA THR A 395 -24.48 8.09 33.03
C THR A 395 -24.98 6.73 32.55
N LEU A 396 -24.48 6.33 31.39
CA LEU A 396 -24.70 5.03 30.77
C LEU A 396 -23.46 4.16 30.93
N GLU A 397 -23.54 3.10 31.70
CA GLU A 397 -22.47 2.13 31.85
C GLU A 397 -22.76 0.87 31.04
N ILE A 398 -21.88 0.54 30.09
CA ILE A 398 -22.02 -0.60 29.18
C ILE A 398 -20.81 -1.52 29.34
N THR A 399 -21.09 -2.82 29.55
CA THR A 399 -20.09 -3.90 29.58
C THR A 399 -20.32 -4.87 28.42
N PRO A 400 -19.37 -5.75 28.09
CA PRO A 400 -19.55 -6.74 27.02
C PRO A 400 -20.79 -7.64 27.18
N ASP A 401 -21.26 -7.81 28.40
CA ASP A 401 -22.45 -8.65 28.73
C ASP A 401 -23.76 -7.87 28.69
N SER A 402 -23.73 -6.59 28.34
CA SER A 402 -24.95 -5.76 28.24
C SER A 402 -25.92 -6.34 27.22
N PRO A 403 -27.24 -6.47 27.57
CA PRO A 403 -28.26 -6.95 26.66
C PRO A 403 -28.46 -6.04 25.43
N LEU A 404 -28.00 -4.80 25.47
CA LEU A 404 -28.05 -3.87 24.35
C LEU A 404 -27.27 -4.38 23.12
N PHE A 405 -26.34 -5.32 23.31
CA PHE A 405 -25.57 -5.93 22.21
C PHE A 405 -26.27 -7.13 21.53
N GLU A 406 -27.38 -7.63 22.06
CA GLU A 406 -27.99 -8.90 21.60
C GLU A 406 -28.46 -8.84 20.14
N LYS A 407 -28.91 -7.68 19.65
CA LYS A 407 -29.46 -7.54 18.30
C LYS A 407 -28.39 -7.54 17.19
N SER A 408 -27.29 -6.81 17.39
CA SER A 408 -26.31 -6.59 16.32
C SER A 408 -24.85 -6.60 16.76
N GLY A 409 -24.60 -6.74 18.08
CA GLY A 409 -23.26 -6.56 18.62
C GLY A 409 -22.74 -5.12 18.58
N ARG A 410 -23.60 -4.16 18.20
CA ARG A 410 -23.29 -2.72 18.08
C ARG A 410 -24.32 -1.85 18.79
N ILE A 411 -23.83 -0.75 19.37
CA ILE A 411 -24.63 0.29 20.01
C ILE A 411 -24.09 1.62 19.51
N ARG A 412 -24.97 2.53 19.09
CA ARG A 412 -24.61 3.89 18.68
C ARG A 412 -25.32 4.91 19.57
N ILE A 413 -24.57 5.85 20.11
CA ILE A 413 -25.07 6.97 20.89
C ILE A 413 -24.78 8.25 20.11
N GLU A 414 -25.82 9.02 19.78
CA GLU A 414 -25.76 10.20 18.91
C GLU A 414 -26.42 11.40 19.61
N PRO A 415 -25.71 12.53 19.82
CA PRO A 415 -26.28 13.77 20.31
C PRO A 415 -27.44 14.26 19.46
N GLU A 416 -28.51 14.75 20.07
CA GLU A 416 -29.66 15.34 19.35
C GLU A 416 -29.35 16.76 18.81
N ILE A 417 -28.23 17.35 19.24
CA ILE A 417 -27.73 18.64 18.78
C ILE A 417 -26.27 18.54 18.32
N LEU A 418 -25.89 19.25 17.26
CA LEU A 418 -24.56 19.18 16.69
C LEU A 418 -23.43 19.63 17.64
N THR A 419 -23.74 20.53 18.59
CA THR A 419 -22.78 21.02 19.58
C THR A 419 -22.66 20.17 20.82
N GLY A 420 -23.41 19.05 20.90
CA GLY A 420 -23.41 18.16 22.04
C GLY A 420 -22.11 17.36 22.16
N HIS A 421 -21.73 17.02 23.38
CA HIS A 421 -20.59 16.20 23.69
C HIS A 421 -20.99 15.00 24.54
N ILE A 422 -20.24 13.91 24.37
CA ILE A 422 -20.37 12.69 25.17
C ILE A 422 -19.04 12.48 25.91
N ALA A 423 -19.05 12.65 27.22
CA ALA A 423 -17.89 12.35 28.06
C ALA A 423 -17.71 10.82 28.16
N LEU A 424 -16.48 10.34 28.02
CA LEU A 424 -16.12 8.93 28.22
C LEU A 424 -15.42 8.77 29.58
N GLU A 425 -16.23 8.61 30.64
CA GLU A 425 -15.76 8.60 32.03
C GLU A 425 -14.85 7.40 32.37
N SER A 426 -14.86 6.37 31.55
CA SER A 426 -13.97 5.21 31.68
C SER A 426 -12.58 5.40 31.12
N VAL A 427 -12.28 6.57 30.53
CA VAL A 427 -10.98 6.92 29.95
C VAL A 427 -10.44 8.22 30.55
N GLU A 428 -9.12 8.26 30.75
CA GLU A 428 -8.41 9.45 31.23
C GLU A 428 -7.37 9.91 30.19
N ARG A 429 -7.30 11.23 29.95
CA ARG A 429 -6.33 11.92 29.09
C ARG A 429 -5.66 13.04 29.90
N SER A 430 -4.71 13.78 29.32
CA SER A 430 -4.03 14.88 30.04
C SER A 430 -4.99 15.95 30.55
N GLN A 431 -6.09 16.19 29.87
CA GLN A 431 -7.16 17.11 30.28
C GLN A 431 -8.08 16.54 31.36
N GLY A 432 -7.92 15.28 31.78
CA GLY A 432 -8.88 14.54 32.62
C GLY A 432 -9.80 13.67 31.78
N THR A 433 -11.10 13.65 32.09
CA THR A 433 -12.12 12.88 31.33
C THR A 433 -12.35 13.53 29.97
N PRO A 434 -12.07 12.84 28.85
CA PRO A 434 -12.28 13.39 27.51
C PRO A 434 -13.77 13.40 27.16
N ALA A 435 -14.22 14.43 26.43
CA ALA A 435 -15.57 14.55 25.91
C ALA A 435 -15.53 14.73 24.38
N TYR A 436 -16.36 13.99 23.68
CA TYR A 436 -16.30 13.85 22.23
C TYR A 436 -17.52 14.44 21.53
N ARG A 437 -17.32 15.22 20.47
CA ARG A 437 -18.36 15.61 19.51
C ARG A 437 -18.77 14.43 18.66
N GLY A 438 -19.87 14.55 17.93
CA GLY A 438 -20.37 13.51 17.04
C GLY A 438 -20.94 12.32 17.82
N SER A 439 -20.94 11.15 17.23
CA SER A 439 -21.49 9.95 17.85
C SER A 439 -20.39 9.04 18.40
N ILE A 440 -20.76 8.24 19.41
CA ILE A 440 -19.95 7.15 19.93
C ILE A 440 -20.61 5.83 19.52
N GLU A 441 -19.86 4.97 18.86
CA GLU A 441 -20.24 3.60 18.53
C GLU A 441 -19.46 2.63 19.43
N LEU A 442 -20.17 1.70 20.05
CA LEU A 442 -19.62 0.63 20.85
C LEU A 442 -19.79 -0.69 20.12
N ILE A 443 -18.69 -1.45 19.96
CA ILE A 443 -18.67 -2.70 19.21
C ILE A 443 -18.22 -3.82 20.13
N LYS A 444 -19.09 -4.82 20.35
CA LYS A 444 -18.75 -6.00 21.13
C LYS A 444 -17.76 -6.88 20.36
N GLY A 445 -16.66 -7.24 21.00
CA GLY A 445 -15.67 -8.17 20.47
C GLY A 445 -15.31 -9.27 21.46
N LYS A 446 -14.41 -10.14 21.07
CA LYS A 446 -13.95 -11.27 21.92
C LYS A 446 -13.16 -10.81 23.15
N ASN A 447 -12.49 -9.66 23.04
CA ASN A 447 -11.57 -9.14 24.07
C ASN A 447 -12.15 -7.97 24.85
N GLY A 448 -13.42 -7.58 24.64
CA GLY A 448 -14.06 -6.44 25.28
C GLY A 448 -14.89 -5.61 24.30
N ILE A 449 -14.93 -4.31 24.51
CA ILE A 449 -15.67 -3.34 23.70
C ILE A 449 -14.66 -2.48 22.93
N LEU A 450 -14.85 -2.30 21.63
CA LEU A 450 -14.22 -1.22 20.88
C LEU A 450 -15.09 0.03 21.01
N VAL A 451 -14.45 1.17 21.19
CA VAL A 451 -15.09 2.49 21.24
C VAL A 451 -14.66 3.27 20.01
N ILE A 452 -15.60 3.60 19.14
CA ILE A 452 -15.37 4.40 17.94
C ILE A 452 -16.10 5.73 18.08
N ASN A 453 -15.37 6.83 17.94
CA ASN A 453 -15.97 8.14 17.80
C ASN A 453 -16.11 8.47 16.30
N GLU A 454 -17.31 8.73 15.83
CA GLU A 454 -17.58 9.19 14.49
C GLU A 454 -18.00 10.65 14.53
N VAL A 455 -17.19 11.51 13.90
CA VAL A 455 -17.27 12.95 14.05
C VAL A 455 -16.99 13.65 12.72
N LEU A 456 -17.51 14.86 12.49
CA LEU A 456 -17.13 15.67 11.33
C LEU A 456 -15.61 15.92 11.35
N LEU A 457 -14.96 15.84 10.19
CA LEU A 457 -13.50 16.01 10.08
C LEU A 457 -13.04 17.37 10.67
N GLU A 458 -13.78 18.44 10.41
CA GLU A 458 -13.44 19.76 10.97
C GLU A 458 -13.56 19.78 12.52
N GLU A 459 -14.55 19.12 13.07
CA GLU A 459 -14.72 19.03 14.52
C GLU A 459 -13.70 18.11 15.19
N TYR A 460 -13.27 17.05 14.51
CA TYR A 460 -12.12 16.24 14.91
C TYR A 460 -10.86 17.12 15.09
N LEU A 461 -10.62 18.03 14.16
CA LEU A 461 -9.47 18.93 14.21
C LEU A 461 -9.54 19.96 15.34
N TYR A 462 -10.71 20.31 15.87
CA TYR A 462 -10.81 21.18 17.04
C TYR A 462 -10.12 20.58 18.28
N ALA A 463 -10.07 19.25 18.37
CA ALA A 463 -9.42 18.53 19.46
C ALA A 463 -8.03 17.96 19.10
N VAL A 464 -7.70 17.83 17.80
CA VAL A 464 -6.35 17.43 17.34
C VAL A 464 -5.38 18.60 17.40
N VAL A 465 -5.72 19.75 16.81
CA VAL A 465 -4.77 20.87 16.70
C VAL A 465 -4.24 21.34 18.06
N PRO A 466 -5.06 21.56 19.12
CA PRO A 466 -4.55 21.93 20.43
C PRO A 466 -3.77 20.79 21.13
N SER A 467 -4.05 19.52 20.78
CA SER A 467 -3.33 18.36 21.32
C SER A 467 -1.95 18.16 20.68
N GLU A 468 -1.74 18.68 19.46
CA GLU A 468 -0.49 18.57 18.71
C GLU A 468 0.37 19.85 18.82
N MET A 469 -0.23 21.03 18.80
CA MET A 469 0.48 22.30 18.78
C MET A 469 -0.06 23.24 19.86
N PRO A 470 0.80 23.91 20.65
CA PRO A 470 0.35 24.87 21.67
C PRO A 470 -0.53 25.98 21.09
N ALA A 471 -1.70 26.22 21.68
CA ALA A 471 -2.65 27.23 21.24
C ALA A 471 -2.08 28.68 21.28
N SER A 472 -0.98 28.88 22.01
CA SER A 472 -0.28 30.19 22.10
C SER A 472 0.59 30.50 20.86
N TYR A 473 0.68 29.57 19.88
CA TYR A 473 1.43 29.84 18.66
C TYR A 473 0.69 30.82 17.74
N PRO A 474 1.43 31.57 16.88
CA PRO A 474 0.81 32.48 15.93
C PRO A 474 -0.25 31.81 15.05
N LEU A 475 -1.29 32.54 14.67
CA LEU A 475 -2.42 31.99 13.90
C LEU A 475 -1.98 31.32 12.59
N GLU A 476 -1.00 31.85 11.88
CA GLU A 476 -0.51 31.28 10.62
C GLU A 476 0.19 29.92 10.82
N ALA A 477 0.88 29.72 11.95
CA ALA A 477 1.42 28.41 12.32
C ALA A 477 0.30 27.41 12.68
N LEU A 478 -0.72 27.84 13.42
CA LEU A 478 -1.89 27.03 13.75
C LEU A 478 -2.67 26.64 12.49
N LYS A 479 -2.81 27.54 11.52
CA LYS A 479 -3.42 27.26 10.21
C LYS A 479 -2.63 26.21 9.43
N SER A 480 -1.30 26.32 9.40
CA SER A 480 -0.44 25.34 8.74
C SER A 480 -0.57 23.97 9.39
N GLN A 481 -0.63 23.90 10.73
CA GLN A 481 -0.88 22.66 11.46
C GLN A 481 -2.26 22.09 11.15
N ALA A 482 -3.31 22.91 11.08
CA ALA A 482 -4.67 22.49 10.77
C ALA A 482 -4.75 21.86 9.36
N VAL A 483 -4.10 22.47 8.36
CA VAL A 483 -4.02 21.94 6.99
C VAL A 483 -3.25 20.60 6.97
N CYS A 484 -2.12 20.52 7.66
CA CYS A 484 -1.35 19.27 7.75
C CYS A 484 -2.18 18.16 8.41
N ALA A 485 -2.80 18.44 9.55
CA ALA A 485 -3.62 17.49 10.30
C ALA A 485 -4.84 17.03 9.47
N ARG A 486 -5.50 17.95 8.75
CA ARG A 486 -6.62 17.63 7.85
C ARG A 486 -6.18 16.74 6.70
N THR A 487 -5.07 17.08 6.04
CA THR A 487 -4.54 16.30 4.91
C THR A 487 -4.20 14.87 5.34
N TYR A 488 -3.51 14.72 6.48
CA TYR A 488 -3.18 13.41 7.04
C TYR A 488 -4.44 12.60 7.39
N ALA A 489 -5.40 13.20 8.08
CA ALA A 489 -6.66 12.55 8.43
C ALA A 489 -7.46 12.14 7.18
N TYR A 490 -7.53 13.03 6.18
CA TYR A 490 -8.21 12.77 4.91
C TYR A 490 -7.55 11.62 4.12
N ASP A 491 -6.23 11.52 4.11
CA ASP A 491 -5.52 10.36 3.53
C ASP A 491 -5.95 9.06 4.22
N LYS A 492 -6.04 9.06 5.57
CA LYS A 492 -6.49 7.87 6.32
C LYS A 492 -7.97 7.55 6.11
N MET A 493 -8.81 8.55 5.85
CA MET A 493 -10.20 8.33 5.42
C MET A 493 -10.27 7.68 4.02
N CYS A 494 -9.37 8.09 3.11
CA CYS A 494 -9.28 7.49 1.77
C CYS A 494 -8.80 6.03 1.77
N ARG A 495 -7.94 5.63 2.72
CA ARG A 495 -7.22 4.33 2.71
C ARG A 495 -7.51 3.45 3.91
N ALA A 496 -8.36 3.88 4.84
CA ALA A 496 -8.71 3.20 6.09
C ALA A 496 -7.48 2.66 6.86
N GLY A 497 -6.93 3.45 7.79
CA GLY A 497 -5.74 3.06 8.55
C GLY A 497 -5.94 1.87 9.49
N LEU A 498 -7.17 1.62 9.94
CA LEU A 498 -7.52 0.56 10.90
C LEU A 498 -8.78 -0.22 10.45
N PRO A 499 -8.77 -0.86 9.28
CA PRO A 499 -9.96 -1.47 8.68
C PRO A 499 -10.57 -2.59 9.51
N ALA A 500 -9.75 -3.40 10.18
CA ALA A 500 -10.22 -4.50 11.05
C ALA A 500 -10.96 -4.01 12.31
N TYR A 501 -10.76 -2.76 12.73
CA TYR A 501 -11.48 -2.14 13.83
C TYR A 501 -12.65 -1.27 13.36
N GLY A 502 -12.82 -1.08 12.06
CA GLY A 502 -13.85 -0.19 11.51
C GLY A 502 -13.55 1.29 11.75
N ALA A 503 -12.26 1.67 11.77
CA ALA A 503 -11.79 3.02 12.04
C ALA A 503 -10.75 3.48 11.00
N HIS A 504 -10.65 4.81 10.84
CA HIS A 504 -9.65 5.43 9.98
C HIS A 504 -8.32 5.64 10.71
N VAL A 505 -8.39 6.04 11.96
CA VAL A 505 -7.25 6.37 12.84
C VAL A 505 -7.56 5.92 14.27
N ASP A 506 -6.53 5.86 15.14
CA ASP A 506 -6.72 5.86 16.59
C ASP A 506 -6.38 7.24 17.19
N ASP A 507 -6.66 7.43 18.47
CA ASP A 507 -6.49 8.70 19.19
C ASP A 507 -5.08 8.92 19.77
N SER A 508 -4.10 8.07 19.43
CA SER A 508 -2.74 8.14 19.98
C SER A 508 -1.73 8.76 18.99
N ALA A 509 -0.51 8.99 19.46
CA ALA A 509 0.60 9.47 18.65
C ALA A 509 1.06 8.50 17.52
N ALA A 510 0.49 7.31 17.42
CA ALA A 510 0.69 6.42 16.27
C ALA A 510 0.02 6.97 15.00
N PHE A 511 -1.02 7.81 15.17
CA PHE A 511 -1.69 8.57 14.12
C PHE A 511 -1.62 10.07 14.44
N GLN A 512 -2.61 10.60 15.15
CA GLN A 512 -2.65 12.00 15.62
C GLN A 512 -3.23 12.03 17.03
N VAL A 513 -2.59 12.75 17.92
CA VAL A 513 -3.11 12.87 19.30
C VAL A 513 -4.46 13.59 19.26
N TYR A 514 -5.50 12.89 19.70
CA TYR A 514 -6.87 13.36 19.67
C TYR A 514 -7.45 13.51 21.06
N ASN A 515 -8.01 14.68 21.32
CA ASN A 515 -8.74 15.02 22.56
C ASN A 515 -7.94 14.79 23.85
N ASN A 516 -6.61 15.02 23.79
CA ASN A 516 -5.71 14.96 24.94
C ASN A 516 -5.59 16.31 25.67
N ILE A 517 -5.89 17.40 24.95
CA ILE A 517 -6.00 18.78 25.43
C ILE A 517 -7.37 19.30 25.02
N GLU A 518 -7.99 20.16 25.88
CA GLU A 518 -9.29 20.77 25.60
C GLU A 518 -9.27 21.62 24.32
N GLU A 519 -10.41 21.72 23.64
CA GLU A 519 -10.62 22.62 22.53
C GLU A 519 -10.29 24.07 22.92
N ASN A 520 -9.64 24.80 22.03
CA ASN A 520 -9.25 26.16 22.25
C ASN A 520 -9.75 27.09 21.13
N ALA A 521 -10.14 28.33 21.48
CA ALA A 521 -10.73 29.28 20.54
C ALA A 521 -9.77 29.63 19.38
N ASP A 522 -8.46 29.81 19.64
CA ASP A 522 -7.48 30.18 18.62
C ASP A 522 -7.20 29.03 17.65
N THR A 523 -7.06 27.81 18.16
CA THR A 523 -6.89 26.62 17.31
C THR A 523 -8.17 26.31 16.51
N THR A 524 -9.35 26.44 17.12
CA THR A 524 -10.64 26.30 16.43
C THR A 524 -10.80 27.35 15.33
N ARG A 525 -10.34 28.60 15.57
CA ARG A 525 -10.32 29.65 14.56
C ARG A 525 -9.42 29.26 13.37
N ALA A 526 -8.22 28.76 13.65
CA ALA A 526 -7.29 28.30 12.60
C ALA A 526 -7.92 27.20 11.72
N VAL A 527 -8.58 26.21 12.33
CA VAL A 527 -9.30 25.15 11.59
C VAL A 527 -10.41 25.74 10.72
N LYS A 528 -11.24 26.65 11.27
CA LYS A 528 -12.35 27.28 10.53
C LYS A 528 -11.87 28.15 9.37
N GLU A 529 -10.78 28.91 9.56
CA GLU A 529 -10.23 29.79 8.50
C GLU A 529 -9.54 28.98 7.38
N THR A 530 -9.23 27.68 7.62
CA THR A 530 -8.66 26.77 6.63
C THR A 530 -9.59 25.59 6.29
N ALA A 531 -10.90 25.72 6.58
CA ALA A 531 -11.85 24.62 6.43
C ALA A 531 -11.79 24.01 5.01
N GLY A 532 -11.71 22.69 4.95
CA GLY A 532 -11.63 21.94 3.70
C GLY A 532 -10.28 21.99 2.98
N LEU A 533 -9.34 22.86 3.35
CA LEU A 533 -8.06 22.96 2.65
C LEU A 533 -7.13 21.82 3.04
N ALA A 534 -6.64 21.10 2.03
CA ALA A 534 -5.68 20.01 2.15
C ALA A 534 -4.60 20.09 1.08
N LEU A 535 -3.46 19.45 1.30
CA LEU A 535 -2.33 19.39 0.39
C LEU A 535 -2.42 18.16 -0.51
N PHE A 536 -2.21 18.37 -1.81
CA PHE A 536 -2.21 17.31 -2.82
C PHE A 536 -0.91 17.31 -3.62
N TYR A 537 -0.42 16.12 -3.91
CA TYR A 537 0.70 15.89 -4.84
C TYR A 537 0.24 14.96 -5.96
N LYS A 538 0.36 15.41 -7.21
CA LYS A 538 -0.10 14.66 -8.40
C LYS A 538 -1.55 14.14 -8.30
N GLY A 539 -2.41 14.89 -7.65
CA GLY A 539 -3.84 14.56 -7.52
C GLY A 539 -4.22 13.70 -6.31
N GLU A 540 -3.25 13.14 -5.60
CA GLU A 540 -3.48 12.34 -4.37
C GLU A 540 -3.18 13.18 -3.11
N PRO A 541 -3.85 12.92 -1.97
CA PRO A 541 -3.52 13.56 -0.71
C PRO A 541 -2.07 13.34 -0.32
N ALA A 542 -1.37 14.41 0.07
CA ALA A 542 0.02 14.33 0.45
C ALA A 542 0.20 13.71 1.85
N GLN A 543 1.30 13.01 2.10
CA GLN A 543 1.69 12.59 3.44
C GLN A 543 2.28 13.78 4.19
N THR A 544 1.49 14.41 5.06
CA THR A 544 1.83 15.65 5.75
C THR A 544 2.29 15.38 7.17
N TYR A 545 3.45 14.70 7.31
CA TYR A 545 4.07 14.47 8.60
C TYR A 545 4.58 15.77 9.23
N TYR A 546 4.56 15.84 10.57
CA TYR A 546 5.04 16.99 11.33
C TYR A 546 5.70 16.55 12.63
N TYR A 547 6.56 17.38 13.16
CA TYR A 547 7.34 17.11 14.38
C TYR A 547 7.62 18.42 15.14
N SER A 548 8.05 18.32 16.40
CA SER A 548 8.16 19.47 17.29
C SER A 548 9.23 20.47 16.87
N THR A 549 10.51 20.04 16.80
CA THR A 549 11.65 20.94 16.67
C THR A 549 12.73 20.32 15.79
N SER A 550 13.29 21.08 14.86
CA SER A 550 14.45 20.65 14.07
C SER A 550 15.78 20.94 14.76
N CYS A 551 16.85 20.27 14.32
CA CYS A 551 18.21 20.64 14.66
C CYS A 551 18.80 21.76 13.75
N GLY A 552 17.98 22.36 12.89
CA GLY A 552 18.32 23.26 11.80
C GLY A 552 18.16 22.64 10.41
N TYR A 553 18.10 21.31 10.33
CA TYR A 553 17.78 20.58 9.12
C TYR A 553 16.63 19.59 9.35
N GLY A 554 15.78 19.42 8.36
CA GLY A 554 14.83 18.32 8.27
C GLY A 554 15.44 17.07 7.63
N ALA A 555 14.70 15.97 7.67
CA ALA A 555 14.99 14.71 6.97
C ALA A 555 13.96 14.46 5.84
N ASP A 556 14.27 13.56 4.94
CA ASP A 556 13.32 13.02 3.96
C ASP A 556 12.71 11.69 4.43
N ALA A 557 11.83 11.11 3.62
CA ALA A 557 11.11 9.87 3.95
C ALA A 557 12.01 8.62 4.05
N SER A 558 13.29 8.69 3.66
CA SER A 558 14.25 7.58 3.79
C SER A 558 14.59 7.23 5.24
N VAL A 559 14.16 8.04 6.22
CA VAL A 559 14.32 7.72 7.65
C VAL A 559 13.54 6.46 8.07
N TRP A 560 12.53 6.09 7.32
CA TRP A 560 11.76 4.86 7.46
C TRP A 560 12.15 3.90 6.35
N GLU A 561 12.60 2.68 6.66
CA GLU A 561 13.03 1.70 5.65
C GLU A 561 11.96 1.33 4.63
N SER A 562 10.68 1.44 5.01
CA SER A 562 9.54 1.31 4.11
C SER A 562 9.30 2.52 3.20
N GLY A 563 10.00 3.64 3.44
CA GLY A 563 9.88 4.89 2.69
C GLY A 563 10.96 5.00 1.63
N ASN A 564 10.62 4.75 0.37
CA ASN A 564 11.48 5.20 -0.71
C ASN A 564 11.32 6.72 -0.82
N ALA A 565 12.41 7.49 -0.65
CA ALA A 565 12.37 8.95 -0.82
C ALA A 565 11.80 9.37 -2.19
N GLY A 566 11.91 8.50 -3.21
CA GLY A 566 11.33 8.70 -4.53
C GLY A 566 9.79 8.70 -4.55
N ASP A 567 9.15 8.04 -3.60
CA ASP A 567 7.68 7.97 -3.52
C ASP A 567 7.08 9.28 -2.95
N TYR A 568 7.88 10.02 -2.15
CA TYR A 568 7.48 11.26 -1.49
C TYR A 568 8.46 12.40 -1.80
N PRO A 569 8.63 12.80 -3.07
CA PRO A 569 9.67 13.76 -3.48
C PRO A 569 9.46 15.17 -2.91
N TYR A 570 8.29 15.47 -2.36
CA TYR A 570 7.97 16.72 -1.65
C TYR A 570 8.41 16.72 -0.18
N LEU A 571 8.74 15.56 0.41
CA LEU A 571 9.32 15.44 1.75
C LEU A 571 10.85 15.49 1.63
N THR A 572 11.41 16.69 1.66
CA THR A 572 12.84 16.89 1.39
C THR A 572 13.62 17.19 2.65
N ALA A 573 14.79 16.58 2.78
CA ALA A 573 15.78 17.03 3.73
C ALA A 573 16.30 18.42 3.32
N GLN A 574 16.15 19.42 4.17
CA GLN A 574 16.52 20.80 3.86
C GLN A 574 16.90 21.62 5.08
N ALA A 575 17.67 22.69 4.88
CA ALA A 575 17.93 23.69 5.92
C ALA A 575 16.66 24.48 6.24
N ILE A 576 16.34 24.66 7.52
CA ILE A 576 15.18 25.41 7.97
C ILE A 576 15.66 26.82 8.37
N ASP A 577 16.01 27.62 7.36
CA ASP A 577 16.57 28.95 7.48
C ASP A 577 15.93 29.97 6.53
N THR A 578 16.22 31.26 6.77
CA THR A 578 15.67 32.38 6.02
C THR A 578 16.10 32.38 4.54
N GLY A 579 17.31 31.92 4.26
CA GLY A 579 17.83 31.85 2.89
C GLY A 579 17.06 30.84 2.04
N ASN A 580 16.80 29.67 2.59
CA ASN A 580 16.04 28.62 1.91
C ASN A 580 14.56 28.99 1.72
N LEU A 581 13.94 29.67 2.71
CA LEU A 581 12.58 30.19 2.56
C LEU A 581 12.50 31.21 1.40
N SER A 582 13.46 32.13 1.32
CA SER A 582 13.48 33.12 0.24
C SER A 582 13.60 32.48 -1.14
N LEU A 583 14.42 31.43 -1.28
CA LEU A 583 14.53 30.64 -2.52
C LEU A 583 13.21 29.93 -2.87
N THR A 584 12.56 29.33 -1.89
CA THR A 584 11.29 28.61 -2.08
C THR A 584 10.19 29.57 -2.55
N LEU A 585 10.04 30.73 -1.90
CA LEU A 585 9.03 31.73 -2.26
C LEU A 585 9.30 32.37 -3.64
N ALA A 586 10.58 32.58 -4.01
CA ALA A 586 10.96 33.10 -5.31
C ALA A 586 10.71 32.10 -6.45
N ALA A 587 10.68 30.83 -6.16
CA ALA A 587 10.44 29.75 -7.12
C ALA A 587 8.95 29.53 -7.44
N LYS A 588 8.04 30.21 -6.78
CA LYS A 588 6.59 30.09 -6.97
C LYS A 588 6.24 30.31 -8.45
N GLY A 589 5.80 29.23 -9.13
CA GLY A 589 5.51 29.26 -10.57
C GLY A 589 6.69 28.93 -11.50
N GLN A 590 7.86 28.51 -10.98
CA GLN A 590 9.01 28.03 -11.74
C GLN A 590 9.16 26.50 -11.62
N ASP A 591 10.11 25.94 -12.39
CA ASP A 591 10.45 24.51 -12.25
C ASP A 591 11.09 24.22 -10.88
N THR A 592 10.32 23.61 -9.99
CA THR A 592 10.73 23.30 -8.62
C THR A 592 11.93 22.35 -8.56
N ALA A 593 12.10 21.46 -9.54
CA ALA A 593 13.22 20.53 -9.60
C ALA A 593 14.57 21.26 -9.73
N ALA A 594 14.63 22.34 -10.51
CA ALA A 594 15.84 23.14 -10.68
C ALA A 594 16.24 23.91 -9.41
N VAL A 595 15.28 24.28 -8.57
CA VAL A 595 15.51 25.02 -7.30
C VAL A 595 15.88 24.05 -6.18
N MET A 596 15.35 22.85 -6.17
CA MET A 596 15.60 21.84 -5.11
C MET A 596 17.02 21.27 -5.11
N ALA A 597 17.66 21.14 -6.27
CA ALA A 597 18.96 20.51 -6.40
C ALA A 597 20.08 21.13 -5.51
N PRO A 598 20.23 22.47 -5.41
CA PRO A 598 21.24 23.07 -4.50
C PRO A 598 20.95 22.86 -3.01
N VAL A 599 19.66 22.81 -2.65
CA VAL A 599 19.18 22.69 -1.25
C VAL A 599 19.42 21.27 -0.74
N THR A 600 19.13 20.27 -1.54
CA THR A 600 19.36 18.85 -1.22
C THR A 600 20.84 18.51 -1.14
N ALA A 601 21.69 19.18 -1.92
CA ALA A 601 23.13 18.96 -1.88
C ALA A 601 23.78 19.34 -0.53
N GLN A 602 23.31 20.40 0.12
CA GLN A 602 23.80 20.79 1.46
C GLN A 602 23.36 19.77 2.52
N ALA A 603 22.10 19.33 2.48
CA ALA A 603 21.60 18.31 3.40
C ALA A 603 22.29 16.95 3.23
N ALA A 604 22.67 16.60 2.00
CA ALA A 604 23.41 15.38 1.69
C ALA A 604 24.83 15.35 2.33
N LEU A 605 25.48 16.48 2.51
CA LEU A 605 26.79 16.53 3.19
C LEU A 605 26.72 16.11 4.65
N LEU A 606 25.58 16.33 5.31
CA LEU A 606 25.36 15.92 6.71
C LEU A 606 25.19 14.40 6.88
N SER A 607 25.11 13.64 5.80
CA SER A 607 25.15 12.17 5.86
C SER A 607 26.55 11.64 6.23
N GLN A 608 27.59 12.50 6.22
CA GLN A 608 28.95 12.15 6.65
C GLN A 608 29.07 12.41 8.16
N ASN A 609 29.49 11.40 8.94
CA ASN A 609 29.59 11.48 10.39
C ASN A 609 30.42 12.66 10.88
N GLU A 610 31.58 12.93 10.25
CA GLU A 610 32.52 13.99 10.64
C GLU A 610 31.90 15.39 10.37
N VAL A 611 31.17 15.54 9.26
CA VAL A 611 30.51 16.81 8.92
C VAL A 611 29.35 17.07 9.90
N PHE A 612 28.57 16.02 10.18
CA PHE A 612 27.46 16.12 11.12
C PHE A 612 27.93 16.39 12.56
N ASP A 613 29.02 15.75 13.01
CA ASP A 613 29.59 15.98 14.35
C ASP A 613 30.01 17.45 14.52
N GLY A 614 30.67 18.04 13.55
CA GLY A 614 30.98 19.46 13.53
C GLY A 614 29.75 20.37 13.58
N PHE A 615 28.69 20.05 12.81
CA PHE A 615 27.45 20.80 12.78
C PHE A 615 26.67 20.72 14.09
N ILE A 616 26.47 19.52 14.65
CA ILE A 616 25.60 19.34 15.82
C ILE A 616 26.16 19.97 17.10
N ARG A 617 27.49 20.13 17.20
CA ARG A 617 28.18 20.78 18.33
C ARG A 617 28.16 22.30 18.26
N THR A 618 27.74 22.89 17.13
CA THR A 618 27.65 24.33 16.94
C THR A 618 26.20 24.78 16.90
N ALA A 619 25.90 25.99 17.39
CA ALA A 619 24.60 26.62 17.25
C ALA A 619 24.76 27.85 16.35
N GLU A 620 24.20 27.82 15.14
CA GLU A 620 24.24 28.94 14.21
C GLU A 620 22.90 29.71 14.24
N ASP A 621 22.97 31.03 14.40
CA ASP A 621 21.78 31.89 14.53
C ASP A 621 20.93 32.03 13.25
N LYS A 622 21.41 31.54 12.10
CA LYS A 622 20.72 31.61 10.83
C LYS A 622 19.44 30.75 10.75
N PHE A 623 19.36 29.70 11.58
CA PHE A 623 18.24 28.79 11.61
C PHE A 623 17.09 29.33 12.44
N TYR A 624 15.86 29.13 11.96
CA TYR A 624 14.65 29.60 12.65
C TYR A 624 14.53 29.14 14.10
N GLU A 625 15.03 27.94 14.40
CA GLU A 625 14.86 27.30 15.69
C GLU A 625 16.10 27.37 16.60
N SER A 626 17.13 28.15 16.22
CA SER A 626 18.42 28.24 16.94
C SER A 626 18.27 28.63 18.42
N LYS A 627 17.17 29.26 18.81
CA LYS A 627 16.86 29.69 20.19
C LYS A 627 15.90 28.75 20.93
N GLU A 628 15.37 27.73 20.28
CA GLU A 628 14.45 26.80 20.90
C GLU A 628 15.18 25.86 21.88
N PRO A 629 14.61 25.52 23.04
CA PRO A 629 15.28 24.67 24.03
C PRO A 629 15.75 23.31 23.49
N TRP A 630 14.99 22.71 22.57
CA TRP A 630 15.30 21.43 21.95
C TRP A 630 16.23 21.52 20.72
N TYR A 631 16.64 22.71 20.30
CA TYR A 631 17.51 22.89 19.13
C TYR A 631 18.85 22.18 19.31
N ARG A 632 19.41 22.19 20.56
CA ARG A 632 20.55 21.35 20.97
C ARG A 632 20.23 20.70 22.31
N TRP A 633 20.74 19.51 22.50
CA TRP A 633 20.59 18.77 23.75
C TRP A 633 21.73 17.78 23.97
N GLY A 634 21.99 17.41 25.25
CA GLY A 634 22.92 16.40 25.69
C GLY A 634 22.23 15.28 26.46
N TYR A 635 22.66 14.04 26.27
CA TYR A 635 22.16 12.88 26.98
C TYR A 635 23.33 12.03 27.50
N PRO A 636 23.82 12.27 28.75
CA PRO A 636 25.04 11.67 29.30
C PRO A 636 24.73 10.39 30.10
N VAL A 637 24.75 9.23 29.47
CA VAL A 637 24.60 7.92 30.11
C VAL A 637 25.96 7.54 30.71
N LYS A 638 26.10 7.69 32.03
CA LYS A 638 27.36 7.45 32.75
C LYS A 638 27.68 5.98 32.91
N GLN A 639 26.64 5.13 32.99
CA GLN A 639 26.80 3.71 33.20
C GLN A 639 25.81 2.98 32.29
N LEU A 640 26.37 2.23 31.36
CA LEU A 640 25.60 1.43 30.42
C LEU A 640 25.00 0.20 31.10
N ASP A 641 23.65 0.12 31.17
CA ASP A 641 22.96 -1.10 31.54
C ASP A 641 22.79 -2.01 30.33
N ARG A 642 23.68 -3.00 30.20
CA ARG A 642 23.68 -3.96 29.08
C ARG A 642 22.46 -4.88 29.09
N GLY A 643 21.95 -5.19 30.28
CA GLY A 643 20.77 -6.05 30.42
C GLY A 643 19.51 -5.36 29.85
N GLN A 644 19.32 -4.09 30.24
CA GLN A 644 18.24 -3.26 29.72
C GLN A 644 18.39 -3.04 28.20
N LEU A 645 19.57 -2.69 27.71
CA LEU A 645 19.82 -2.52 26.28
C LEU A 645 19.42 -3.78 25.49
N TRP A 646 19.84 -4.96 25.96
CA TRP A 646 19.50 -6.22 25.31
C TRP A 646 18.00 -6.50 25.31
N GLU A 647 17.28 -6.25 26.42
CA GLU A 647 15.84 -6.39 26.49
C GLU A 647 15.12 -5.45 25.51
N VAL A 648 15.57 -4.19 25.39
CA VAL A 648 15.02 -3.24 24.43
C VAL A 648 15.25 -3.74 23.00
N LEU A 649 16.44 -4.23 22.65
CA LEU A 649 16.73 -4.77 21.32
C LEU A 649 15.81 -5.94 20.95
N LYS A 650 15.55 -6.86 21.88
CA LYS A 650 14.62 -7.98 21.67
C LYS A 650 13.18 -7.50 21.48
N GLN A 651 12.73 -6.55 22.30
CA GLN A 651 11.38 -5.98 22.17
C GLN A 651 11.20 -5.26 20.83
N ARG A 652 12.21 -4.50 20.40
CA ARG A 652 12.17 -3.81 19.11
C ARG A 652 12.17 -4.78 17.93
N GLN A 653 13.02 -5.83 17.98
CA GLN A 653 13.04 -6.88 16.96
C GLN A 653 11.70 -7.64 16.88
N ALA A 654 11.05 -7.90 18.00
CA ALA A 654 9.74 -8.55 18.02
C ALA A 654 8.62 -7.64 17.48
N ALA A 655 8.75 -6.32 17.64
CA ALA A 655 7.79 -5.34 17.13
C ALA A 655 8.04 -5.00 15.65
N ASP A 656 9.29 -5.06 15.20
CA ASP A 656 9.75 -4.72 13.86
C ASP A 656 10.95 -5.61 13.50
N ALA A 657 10.70 -6.66 12.72
CA ALA A 657 11.70 -7.68 12.40
C ALA A 657 12.87 -7.12 11.58
N ASP A 658 12.63 -6.10 10.75
CA ASP A 658 13.64 -5.40 9.95
C ASP A 658 14.37 -4.32 10.75
N GLY A 659 13.78 -3.85 11.83
CA GLY A 659 14.30 -2.77 12.66
C GLY A 659 15.51 -3.15 13.52
N VAL A 660 15.78 -4.46 13.74
CA VAL A 660 16.93 -4.94 14.50
C VAL A 660 17.47 -6.22 13.87
N LEU A 661 18.65 -6.13 13.28
CA LEU A 661 19.31 -7.22 12.57
C LEU A 661 20.52 -7.73 13.37
N THR A 662 20.77 -9.04 13.32
CA THR A 662 21.92 -9.67 13.96
C THR A 662 22.94 -10.14 12.91
N LEU A 663 24.23 -9.87 13.14
CA LEU A 663 25.32 -10.31 12.28
C LEU A 663 25.55 -11.82 12.45
N LYS A 664 25.51 -12.57 11.35
CA LYS A 664 25.84 -14.00 11.29
C LYS A 664 27.35 -14.24 11.11
N GLU A 665 27.76 -15.49 11.34
CA GLU A 665 29.16 -15.93 11.14
C GLU A 665 29.63 -15.78 9.68
N ASP A 666 28.72 -15.85 8.71
CA ASP A 666 29.00 -15.66 7.28
C ASP A 666 29.14 -14.18 6.86
N GLY A 667 28.97 -13.24 7.79
CA GLY A 667 29.06 -11.81 7.56
C GLY A 667 27.75 -11.19 7.08
N THR A 668 26.66 -11.93 6.99
CA THR A 668 25.33 -11.40 6.57
C THR A 668 24.51 -10.94 7.78
N TRP A 669 23.64 -9.95 7.56
CA TRP A 669 22.67 -9.48 8.55
C TRP A 669 21.37 -10.29 8.46
N ALA A 670 20.77 -10.65 9.58
CA ALA A 670 19.57 -11.47 9.63
C ALA A 670 18.51 -10.96 10.61
N GLN A 671 17.27 -11.12 10.23
CA GLN A 671 16.08 -10.96 11.06
C GLN A 671 15.98 -12.13 12.04
N GLN A 672 16.55 -12.00 13.22
CA GLN A 672 16.43 -13.01 14.27
C GLN A 672 16.49 -12.33 15.63
N THR A 673 15.92 -12.96 16.65
CA THR A 673 16.00 -12.46 18.03
C THR A 673 17.48 -12.26 18.41
N PRO A 674 17.89 -11.03 18.79
CA PRO A 674 19.28 -10.74 19.11
C PRO A 674 19.78 -11.62 20.27
N PRO A 675 20.90 -12.35 20.13
CA PRO A 675 21.54 -13.03 21.25
C PRO A 675 22.16 -12.01 22.20
N ASP A 676 22.53 -12.43 23.42
CA ASP A 676 23.29 -11.58 24.37
C ASP A 676 24.59 -11.10 23.72
N PRO A 677 24.75 -9.79 23.46
CA PRO A 677 25.99 -9.26 22.84
C PRO A 677 27.25 -9.40 23.67
N GLY A 678 27.14 -9.74 24.97
CA GLY A 678 28.24 -9.73 25.89
C GLY A 678 28.65 -8.31 26.29
N ARG A 679 29.95 -8.08 26.56
CA ARG A 679 30.46 -6.72 26.77
C ARG A 679 30.47 -5.97 25.44
N ILE A 680 30.06 -4.72 25.44
CA ILE A 680 29.97 -3.89 24.23
C ILE A 680 31.34 -3.29 23.93
N ARG A 681 31.85 -3.48 22.73
CA ARG A 681 33.12 -2.93 22.24
C ARG A 681 32.95 -1.56 21.61
N GLU A 682 31.82 -1.41 20.84
CA GLU A 682 31.55 -0.19 20.13
C GLU A 682 30.03 0.07 20.05
N ILE A 683 29.66 1.34 20.13
CA ILE A 683 28.32 1.84 19.73
C ILE A 683 28.59 3.05 18.83
N CYS A 684 28.24 2.98 17.56
CA CYS A 684 28.46 4.05 16.61
C CYS A 684 27.36 4.16 15.57
N VAL A 685 27.15 5.35 15.01
CA VAL A 685 26.26 5.56 13.87
C VAL A 685 26.97 5.02 12.63
N ALA A 686 26.41 3.93 12.08
CA ALA A 686 26.95 3.27 10.89
C ALA A 686 26.54 4.01 9.61
N GLU A 687 25.29 4.51 9.56
CA GLU A 687 24.76 5.25 8.39
C GLU A 687 23.88 6.42 8.84
N ARG A 688 23.92 7.49 8.04
CA ARG A 688 23.02 8.65 8.18
C ARG A 688 22.30 8.93 6.89
N GLY A 689 21.02 9.28 7.01
CA GLY A 689 20.24 9.85 5.92
C GLY A 689 20.57 11.34 5.68
N PRO A 690 19.99 11.92 4.60
CA PRO A 690 20.08 13.33 4.32
C PRO A 690 19.57 14.19 5.52
N GLY A 691 20.22 15.34 5.74
CA GLY A 691 19.94 16.18 6.92
C GLY A 691 20.67 15.70 8.19
N GLY A 692 21.32 14.54 8.17
CA GLY A 692 22.17 14.04 9.26
C GLY A 692 21.49 13.11 10.26
N VAL A 693 20.27 12.67 9.98
CA VAL A 693 19.54 11.71 10.82
C VAL A 693 20.26 10.36 10.84
N ALA A 694 20.46 9.76 12.01
CA ALA A 694 21.01 8.40 12.12
C ALA A 694 19.95 7.40 11.59
N SER A 695 20.26 6.68 10.52
CA SER A 695 19.43 5.65 9.90
C SER A 695 19.84 4.25 10.35
N ARG A 696 21.14 4.02 10.64
CA ARG A 696 21.63 2.75 11.17
C ARG A 696 22.62 2.97 12.31
N LEU A 697 22.45 2.23 13.40
CA LEU A 697 23.31 2.23 14.56
C LEU A 697 23.92 0.85 14.74
N LEU A 698 25.26 0.76 14.73
CA LEU A 698 25.99 -0.46 15.03
C LEU A 698 26.26 -0.58 16.54
N ILE A 699 25.91 -1.72 17.11
CA ILE A 699 26.28 -2.13 18.47
C ILE A 699 27.14 -3.40 18.34
N GLU A 700 28.47 -3.24 18.50
CA GLU A 700 29.40 -4.34 18.42
C GLU A 700 29.67 -4.91 19.81
N GLY A 701 29.27 -6.14 20.04
CA GLY A 701 29.47 -6.88 21.25
C GLY A 701 30.65 -7.87 21.17
N GLU A 702 31.04 -8.39 22.32
CA GLU A 702 32.08 -9.43 22.43
C GLU A 702 31.61 -10.76 21.81
N LYS A 703 30.31 -11.06 21.90
CA LYS A 703 29.71 -12.32 21.45
C LYS A 703 28.85 -12.17 20.18
N ALA A 704 28.25 -11.03 19.97
CA ALA A 704 27.40 -10.76 18.83
C ALA A 704 27.37 -9.27 18.50
N SER A 705 27.16 -8.95 17.22
CA SER A 705 26.94 -7.59 16.75
C SER A 705 25.50 -7.42 16.26
N VAL A 706 24.93 -6.27 16.54
CA VAL A 706 23.53 -5.91 16.20
C VAL A 706 23.54 -4.60 15.42
N LEU A 707 22.75 -4.54 14.35
CA LEU A 707 22.47 -3.34 13.58
C LEU A 707 21.03 -2.91 13.87
N VAL A 708 20.88 -1.72 14.45
CA VAL A 708 19.57 -1.11 14.72
C VAL A 708 19.26 -0.18 13.57
N CYS A 709 18.16 -0.44 12.89
CA CYS A 709 17.69 0.28 11.72
C CYS A 709 16.52 1.20 12.08
N THR A 710 16.35 2.27 11.30
CA THR A 710 15.39 3.37 11.45
C THR A 710 15.62 4.29 12.65
N GLU A 711 15.25 5.56 12.48
CA GLU A 711 15.38 6.59 13.53
C GLU A 711 14.62 6.20 14.81
N HIS A 712 13.45 5.61 14.64
CA HIS A 712 12.56 5.23 15.73
C HIS A 712 13.17 4.13 16.63
N ASN A 713 13.68 3.03 16.04
CA ASN A 713 14.31 1.94 16.78
C ASN A 713 15.62 2.40 17.46
N ILE A 714 16.39 3.27 16.78
CA ILE A 714 17.63 3.84 17.33
C ILE A 714 17.35 4.68 18.57
N ARG A 715 16.30 5.50 18.56
CA ARG A 715 15.89 6.34 19.69
C ARG A 715 15.49 5.49 20.91
N TYR A 716 14.80 4.37 20.71
CA TYR A 716 14.51 3.42 21.78
C TYR A 716 15.75 2.71 22.31
N ALA A 717 16.61 2.21 21.42
CA ALA A 717 17.82 1.46 21.81
C ALA A 717 18.78 2.28 22.67
N LEU A 718 18.87 3.59 22.45
CA LEU A 718 19.77 4.49 23.19
C LEU A 718 19.11 5.20 24.39
N CYS A 719 17.87 4.85 24.74
CA CYS A 719 17.21 5.42 25.91
C CYS A 719 17.30 4.45 27.11
N ASP A 720 17.93 4.89 28.20
CA ASP A 720 18.02 4.10 29.44
C ASP A 720 16.84 4.36 30.41
N GLY A 721 15.89 5.24 30.02
CA GLY A 721 14.70 5.60 30.80
C GLY A 721 14.98 6.35 32.12
N THR A 722 16.25 6.51 32.50
CA THR A 722 16.67 7.09 33.80
C THR A 722 17.49 8.38 33.65
N THR A 723 18.29 8.50 32.61
CA THR A 723 19.14 9.68 32.35
C THR A 723 18.26 10.85 31.87
N GLU A 724 18.47 12.03 32.44
CA GLU A 724 17.81 13.26 32.01
C GLU A 724 18.50 13.85 30.78
N VAL A 725 17.68 14.31 29.83
CA VAL A 725 18.15 15.15 28.73
C VAL A 725 18.42 16.56 29.22
N ILE A 726 19.60 17.08 28.92
CA ILE A 726 19.98 18.48 29.21
C ILE A 726 19.76 19.29 27.95
N ARG A 727 18.79 20.21 27.97
CA ARG A 727 18.47 21.05 26.81
C ARG A 727 19.43 22.24 26.69
N GLN A 728 19.42 22.92 25.54
CA GLN A 728 20.29 24.05 25.22
C GLN A 728 20.27 25.18 26.28
N ASP A 729 19.08 25.44 26.84
CA ASP A 729 18.87 26.46 27.88
C ASP A 729 19.30 26.00 29.31
N GLY A 730 19.88 24.80 29.44
CA GLY A 730 20.25 24.18 30.70
C GLY A 730 19.11 23.49 31.45
N SER A 731 17.86 23.61 30.98
CA SER A 731 16.72 22.89 31.56
C SER A 731 16.83 21.38 31.32
N ARG A 732 16.19 20.58 32.17
CA ARG A 732 16.25 19.12 32.12
C ARG A 732 14.88 18.53 31.83
N ALA A 733 14.89 17.42 31.10
CA ALA A 733 13.69 16.69 30.76
C ALA A 733 13.93 15.17 30.88
N GLN A 734 12.94 14.43 31.33
CA GLN A 734 13.01 12.97 31.39
C GLN A 734 12.80 12.37 29.99
N ALA A 735 13.69 11.48 29.56
CA ALA A 735 13.46 10.60 28.42
C ALA A 735 12.94 9.27 28.96
N ALA A 736 11.63 9.03 28.88
CA ALA A 736 11.03 7.85 29.50
C ALA A 736 11.20 6.58 28.68
N SER A 737 11.11 6.64 27.36
CA SER A 737 11.18 5.47 26.49
C SER A 737 12.05 5.66 25.25
N MET A 738 12.30 6.88 24.81
CA MET A 738 13.14 7.18 23.65
C MET A 738 13.87 8.52 23.82
N VAL A 739 15.05 8.64 23.21
CA VAL A 739 15.77 9.91 23.13
C VAL A 739 15.07 10.89 22.19
N PRO A 740 15.27 12.22 22.33
CA PRO A 740 14.44 13.24 21.66
C PRO A 740 14.38 13.13 20.14
N SER A 741 15.50 12.78 19.50
CA SER A 741 15.60 12.61 18.04
C SER A 741 16.74 11.67 17.68
N ALA A 742 16.83 11.29 16.41
CA ALA A 742 17.99 10.56 15.87
C ALA A 742 19.04 11.50 15.23
N PHE A 743 18.97 12.80 15.47
CA PHE A 743 19.98 13.78 15.03
C PHE A 743 20.99 14.00 16.15
N PHE A 744 21.94 13.10 16.29
CA PHE A 744 22.97 13.18 17.35
C PHE A 744 24.32 12.65 16.87
N SER A 745 25.41 13.10 17.50
CA SER A 745 26.70 12.41 17.55
C SER A 745 26.85 11.65 18.85
N ILE A 746 27.56 10.54 18.84
CA ILE A 746 27.79 9.69 20.02
C ILE A 746 29.25 9.64 20.40
N GLU A 747 29.54 9.85 21.69
CA GLU A 747 30.85 9.66 22.31
C GLU A 747 30.75 8.52 23.32
N THR A 748 31.55 7.47 23.15
CA THR A 748 31.57 6.32 24.06
C THR A 748 32.66 6.47 25.10
N SER A 749 32.36 6.21 26.37
CA SER A 749 33.32 6.06 27.43
C SER A 749 33.70 4.60 27.54
N LYS A 750 35.03 4.29 27.53
CA LYS A 750 35.51 2.90 27.54
C LYS A 750 36.41 2.64 28.73
N GLU A 751 36.27 1.45 29.33
CA GLU A 751 37.19 0.85 30.29
C GLU A 751 37.63 -0.52 29.79
N ASP A 752 38.89 -0.83 29.81
CA ASP A 752 39.49 -2.08 29.31
C ASP A 752 39.07 -2.43 27.87
N GLY A 753 38.84 -1.39 27.02
CA GLY A 753 38.42 -1.56 25.63
C GLY A 753 36.91 -1.81 25.43
N PHE A 754 36.12 -1.73 26.51
CA PHE A 754 34.67 -1.92 26.45
C PHE A 754 33.91 -0.66 26.85
N VAL A 755 32.79 -0.41 26.21
CA VAL A 755 31.89 0.71 26.48
C VAL A 755 31.25 0.54 27.84
N VAL A 756 31.48 1.50 28.74
CA VAL A 756 30.88 1.59 30.07
C VAL A 756 29.82 2.67 30.17
N GLY A 757 29.77 3.60 29.21
CA GLY A 757 28.82 4.68 29.13
C GLY A 757 28.96 5.41 27.81
N TYR A 758 28.08 6.36 27.54
CA TYR A 758 28.13 7.20 26.34
C TYR A 758 27.46 8.55 26.56
N THR A 759 27.80 9.51 25.74
CA THR A 759 27.15 10.81 25.67
C THR A 759 26.64 11.04 24.26
N LEU A 760 25.35 11.35 24.14
CA LEU A 760 24.76 11.84 22.89
C LEU A 760 24.77 13.36 22.90
N ASN A 761 25.33 13.98 21.86
CA ASN A 761 25.22 15.41 21.58
C ASN A 761 24.27 15.55 20.41
N GLY A 762 23.02 15.98 20.67
CA GLY A 762 21.97 15.96 19.70
C GLY A 762 21.25 17.29 19.52
N GLY A 763 20.29 17.28 18.61
CA GLY A 763 19.42 18.43 18.34
C GLY A 763 18.08 18.02 17.75
N GLY A 764 17.08 18.85 17.97
CA GLY A 764 15.72 18.61 17.52
C GLY A 764 14.93 17.68 18.46
N PHE A 765 13.62 17.60 18.20
CA PHE A 765 12.66 16.75 18.90
C PHE A 765 11.64 16.20 17.89
N GLY A 766 11.67 14.89 17.66
CA GLY A 766 10.84 14.17 16.70
C GLY A 766 11.63 13.53 15.56
N HIS A 767 10.92 13.04 14.54
CA HIS A 767 11.52 12.29 13.42
C HIS A 767 12.18 13.14 12.33
N GLY A 768 11.89 14.45 12.28
CA GLY A 768 12.54 15.38 11.36
C GLY A 768 11.93 15.49 9.96
N VAL A 769 10.87 14.76 9.63
CA VAL A 769 10.24 14.73 8.29
C VAL A 769 9.04 15.66 8.22
N GLY A 770 8.94 16.47 7.15
CA GLY A 770 7.84 17.39 6.94
C GLY A 770 7.91 18.66 7.80
N LEU A 771 6.77 19.14 8.32
CA LEU A 771 6.66 20.42 9.01
C LEU A 771 7.29 20.37 10.41
N SER A 772 8.26 21.26 10.68
CA SER A 772 8.69 21.55 12.04
C SER A 772 7.72 22.56 12.68
N GLN A 773 7.09 22.21 13.80
CA GLN A 773 6.11 23.04 14.50
C GLN A 773 6.74 24.33 15.03
N ASN A 774 7.94 24.25 15.65
CA ASN A 774 8.68 25.44 16.08
C ASN A 774 9.28 26.22 14.91
N GLY A 775 9.64 25.56 13.82
CA GLY A 775 10.01 26.20 12.56
C GLY A 775 8.86 27.03 12.00
N ALA A 776 7.68 26.45 11.88
CA ALA A 776 6.45 27.15 11.45
C ALA A 776 6.09 28.33 12.37
N ARG A 777 6.19 28.12 13.71
CA ARG A 777 6.00 29.20 14.68
C ARG A 777 6.93 30.39 14.42
N ASN A 778 8.22 30.11 14.25
CA ASN A 778 9.22 31.16 14.10
C ASN A 778 9.17 31.84 12.71
N MET A 779 8.71 31.14 11.67
CA MET A 779 8.37 31.72 10.36
C MET A 779 7.15 32.66 10.48
N ALA A 780 6.09 32.21 11.14
CA ALA A 780 4.88 33.04 11.36
C ALA A 780 5.17 34.31 12.20
N LEU A 781 6.09 34.24 13.17
CA LEU A 781 6.58 35.41 13.91
C LEU A 781 7.35 36.40 13.02
N GLN A 782 7.83 35.97 11.86
CA GLN A 782 8.45 36.81 10.82
C GLN A 782 7.48 37.15 9.68
N GLU A 783 6.17 37.09 9.94
CA GLU A 783 5.09 37.45 9.02
C GLU A 783 4.96 36.56 7.79
N VAL A 784 5.48 35.32 7.84
CA VAL A 784 5.22 34.31 6.82
C VAL A 784 3.82 33.74 7.04
N ASP A 785 2.99 33.76 6.01
CA ASP A 785 1.63 33.19 6.04
C ASP A 785 1.61 31.67 5.98
N ALA A 786 0.46 31.08 6.25
CA ALA A 786 0.31 29.62 6.29
C ALA A 786 0.64 28.96 4.94
N GLU A 787 0.29 29.58 3.80
CA GLU A 787 0.59 29.06 2.47
C GLU A 787 2.11 29.01 2.22
N GLY A 788 2.84 30.08 2.58
CA GLY A 788 4.29 30.12 2.46
C GLY A 788 4.99 29.11 3.37
N ILE A 789 4.47 28.88 4.60
CA ILE A 789 4.97 27.88 5.52
C ILE A 789 4.77 26.48 4.91
N LEU A 790 3.57 26.18 4.40
CA LEU A 790 3.24 24.88 3.79
C LEU A 790 4.07 24.63 2.53
N GLU A 791 4.24 25.62 1.66
CA GLU A 791 5.06 25.50 0.46
C GLU A 791 6.54 25.26 0.79
N PHE A 792 7.04 25.85 1.88
CA PHE A 792 8.39 25.59 2.34
C PHE A 792 8.61 24.13 2.73
N PHE A 793 7.69 23.54 3.51
CA PHE A 793 7.86 22.18 4.03
C PHE A 793 7.40 21.08 3.06
N TYR A 794 6.47 21.38 2.12
CA TYR A 794 5.88 20.40 1.19
C TYR A 794 5.96 20.91 -0.25
N LYS A 795 7.17 20.96 -0.77
CA LYS A 795 7.49 21.57 -2.07
C LYS A 795 6.75 20.89 -3.23
N GLY A 796 6.07 21.70 -4.04
CA GLY A 796 5.36 21.19 -5.23
C GLY A 796 4.01 20.53 -4.91
N CYS A 797 3.57 20.55 -3.65
CA CYS A 797 2.19 20.23 -3.31
C CYS A 797 1.26 21.41 -3.66
N SER A 798 0.02 21.10 -4.03
CA SER A 798 -1.03 22.11 -4.26
C SER A 798 -2.04 22.10 -3.12
N LEU A 799 -2.43 23.28 -2.66
CA LEU A 799 -3.50 23.46 -1.69
C LEU A 799 -4.86 23.45 -2.42
N ARG A 800 -5.76 22.54 -2.03
CA ARG A 800 -7.10 22.38 -2.65
C ARG A 800 -8.15 22.11 -1.58
N SER A 801 -9.42 22.42 -1.91
CA SER A 801 -10.56 22.02 -1.09
C SER A 801 -10.88 20.54 -1.29
N ILE A 802 -11.10 19.81 -0.19
CA ILE A 802 -11.60 18.42 -0.19
C ILE A 802 -13.13 18.35 -0.32
N TYR A 803 -13.83 19.48 -0.20
CA TYR A 803 -15.28 19.61 -0.27
C TYR A 803 -15.77 20.19 -1.60
N GLU A 804 -14.87 20.76 -2.41
CA GLU A 804 -15.23 21.20 -3.75
C GLU A 804 -15.06 20.02 -4.73
N GLU A 805 -16.06 19.79 -5.56
CA GLU A 805 -15.95 18.86 -6.69
C GLU A 805 -14.78 19.35 -7.57
N ALA A 806 -13.80 18.48 -7.82
CA ALA A 806 -12.84 18.74 -8.88
C ALA A 806 -13.64 18.95 -10.16
N GLN A 807 -13.67 20.17 -10.70
CA GLN A 807 -14.25 20.40 -12.00
C GLN A 807 -13.53 19.50 -13.01
N PRO A 808 -14.26 18.82 -13.90
CA PRO A 808 -13.72 17.82 -14.83
C PRO A 808 -12.65 18.40 -15.77
#